data_aea4840315da1d0ee6e3348c7a69f94f
#
_entry.id   aea4840315da1d0ee6e3348c7a69f94f
#
_cell.length_a   1.000
_cell.length_b   1.000
_cell.length_c   1.000
_cell.angle_alpha   90.00
_cell.angle_beta   90.00
_cell.angle_gamma   90.00
#
_symmetry.space_group_name_H-M   'P 1'
#
loop_
_entity.id
_entity.type
_entity.pdbx_description
1 polymer ?
#
loop_
_entity_poly.entity_id
_entity_poly.type
_entity_poly.pdbx_seq_one_letter_code
_entity_poly.pdbx_strand_id
1 'polypeptide(L)'
;MAPGFFMKFWSLDYPERFRRLLAPLLGMRWVGMIWTLWMAIGWTSVPADPVGGRRIIRHWNVDDGLPHNYVEDLVRGPAGKLWIATRSGIASFDGKQFSTQNIPGIAGIRCGQIQFDISGGCWVETSVGLRWLRPTALISPEERSDIVKDGAYDLLTRDGEGTLWVLTRGTHGKIRGWNQQVRHEIPRGAKDPPCNEVQTIFPSVKHGIWMVTSFGALWKGGTNGWVQKTADLPGNRTLDWYQALELNDGRIWLSWTSRPQQSGFAFWDGTRWQIQEPQVTSQNGTVFRMVAHPKGGVLAGTDHGRILELDQDLNRPRIHQVADSQVITAILVDSANHWWVGTSRDGVFLMTENRGTLIQTRPEHPVRALSTATDGSLWVANHLNGLAQIRNGVLVRPNPLPPGLIPQGSYVNAVLAEGNLLWVGGYGFLGLLDPTNRFLWQSDRPSGNGSVLSLCSAPDGGIWAGLSDSAILHVSHPDRRLTRIPLPHPGRVHGMSRHGNAIWVASESGLHCWTGTEWKKLPAALNSLGGARCVFVDSGGMVLAGMDQGLWIDDGDHQVVATVESGLPSFPIQQIVADAQGNIWLGSPRGLTKIGAAEIAQFLQPTDHSLSVQHQDQLSGLPSERCAFGAGPGATLLPDGHLAFCMEDGVLLMDPTQPIIPPPQPNAYLTYLEVDGMVIPGKGVVAMPEFLRPKSLRLKFSVTSLERLGRVEFRHRLIGDRDSWTYNSDTDEILIRYPEPGMGGFELEILDSSGNWVRAIHQGWRILPQWWEGVAVRVGGLLALALVPAGGLFLMQRKRQKRQAEQQLHLSRLHEERARIARDLHDDLGNRMSELQLICERLASAEGSAETTRSYAETLKNRILESLSALDDTVWLLRPAAETLDRVGSTLQSIAERYLESSGIRLSFKVTGLQAYLIPSFLRQALALTLKELLRNIVRHSQAKHVEVCLNQGDGHLILRVSDNGQGLDVEKARSQGRGLFHMSRRVEELHGALDIQSSPGRTDITLTLPAPCTAISPTKPHV
;
A
#
# COMPACT_ATOMS: atom_id res chain seq x y z
N MET A 1 -7.22 23.65 30.54
CA MET A 1 -8.46 24.17 31.17
C MET A 1 -9.15 25.10 30.18
N ALA A 2 -10.32 24.75 29.76
CA ALA A 2 -11.03 25.35 28.64
C ALA A 2 -11.48 26.80 28.85
N PRO A 3 -11.66 27.61 27.79
CA PRO A 3 -12.12 29.01 27.86
C PRO A 3 -13.48 29.22 28.56
N GLY A 4 -14.25 28.15 28.77
CA GLY A 4 -15.53 28.19 29.46
C GLY A 4 -15.49 28.50 30.97
N PHE A 5 -14.31 28.41 31.57
CA PHE A 5 -14.22 28.68 33.04
C PHE A 5 -14.07 30.19 33.35
N PHE A 6 -13.52 30.97 32.41
CA PHE A 6 -13.35 32.41 32.60
C PHE A 6 -14.64 33.21 32.35
N MET A 7 -15.54 32.75 31.48
CA MET A 7 -16.84 33.38 31.26
C MET A 7 -17.82 33.13 32.40
N LYS A 8 -17.72 32.04 33.13
CA LYS A 8 -18.54 31.77 34.33
C LYS A 8 -18.14 32.60 35.56
N PHE A 9 -16.93 33.12 35.61
CA PHE A 9 -16.49 33.97 36.71
C PHE A 9 -17.04 35.41 36.67
N TRP A 10 -17.47 35.84 35.47
CA TRP A 10 -18.06 37.19 35.29
C TRP A 10 -19.57 37.22 35.42
N SER A 11 -20.26 36.10 35.52
CA SER A 11 -21.70 35.99 35.70
C SER A 11 -22.18 35.77 37.15
N LEU A 12 -21.28 35.78 38.12
CA LEU A 12 -21.64 35.80 39.55
C LEU A 12 -21.83 37.21 40.06
N ASP A 13 -23.03 37.50 40.55
CA ASP A 13 -23.39 38.79 41.14
C ASP A 13 -22.63 39.03 42.45
N TYR A 14 -21.48 39.67 42.31
CA TYR A 14 -20.77 40.23 43.46
C TYR A 14 -21.15 41.68 43.69
N PRO A 15 -21.31 42.12 44.96
CA PRO A 15 -21.68 43.52 45.28
C PRO A 15 -20.67 44.51 44.69
N GLU A 16 -21.15 45.61 44.22
CA GLU A 16 -20.43 46.65 43.50
C GLU A 16 -19.20 47.21 44.22
N ARG A 17 -19.13 47.06 45.53
CA ARG A 17 -17.97 47.46 46.37
C ARG A 17 -16.75 46.56 46.12
N PHE A 18 -16.92 45.31 45.70
CA PHE A 18 -15.79 44.37 45.46
C PHE A 18 -15.18 44.59 44.06
N ARG A 19 -15.96 45.10 43.14
CA ARG A 19 -15.46 45.43 41.79
C ARG A 19 -14.56 46.69 41.81
N ARG A 20 -14.81 47.66 42.71
CA ARG A 20 -14.00 48.87 42.82
C ARG A 20 -12.65 48.70 43.54
N LEU A 21 -12.46 47.61 44.30
CA LEU A 21 -11.22 47.31 44.98
C LEU A 21 -10.23 46.49 44.14
N LEU A 22 -10.71 45.73 43.13
CA LEU A 22 -9.86 44.95 42.24
C LEU A 22 -9.43 45.66 40.93
N ALA A 23 -10.11 46.72 40.54
CA ALA A 23 -9.80 47.46 39.34
C ALA A 23 -8.41 48.11 39.24
N PRO A 24 -7.81 48.60 40.34
CA PRO A 24 -6.44 49.16 40.30
C PRO A 24 -5.33 48.14 40.38
N LEU A 25 -5.60 46.88 40.80
CA LEU A 25 -4.60 45.81 40.92
C LEU A 25 -4.41 44.98 39.67
N LEU A 26 -5.33 45.07 38.73
CA LEU A 26 -5.27 44.45 37.39
C LEU A 26 -4.98 45.49 36.30
N GLY A 27 -3.97 46.33 36.55
CA GLY A 27 -3.50 47.29 35.60
C GLY A 27 -3.14 46.60 34.27
N MET A 28 -3.56 47.18 33.15
CA MET A 28 -3.40 46.72 31.74
C MET A 28 -2.01 46.20 31.39
N ARG A 29 -1.00 46.45 32.20
CA ARG A 29 0.37 45.93 32.04
C ARG A 29 0.50 44.42 32.34
N TRP A 30 -0.26 43.89 33.27
CA TRP A 30 -0.23 42.45 33.62
C TRP A 30 -1.03 41.60 32.65
N VAL A 31 -2.14 42.11 32.11
CA VAL A 31 -2.91 41.42 31.06
C VAL A 31 -2.11 41.34 29.78
N GLY A 32 -1.41 42.44 29.42
CA GLY A 32 -0.48 42.42 28.29
C GLY A 32 0.70 41.47 28.49
N MET A 33 1.25 41.42 29.70
CA MET A 33 2.38 40.53 30.02
C MET A 33 1.97 39.07 30.15
N ILE A 34 0.79 38.77 30.64
CA ILE A 34 0.19 37.42 30.62
C ILE A 34 -0.16 37.00 29.17
N TRP A 35 -0.65 37.94 28.34
CA TRP A 35 -0.92 37.69 26.93
C TRP A 35 0.34 37.46 26.12
N THR A 36 1.41 38.26 26.39
CA THR A 36 2.70 38.04 25.74
C THR A 36 3.42 36.79 26.29
N LEU A 37 3.27 36.45 27.57
CA LEU A 37 3.76 35.19 28.11
C LEU A 37 2.95 33.99 27.60
N TRP A 38 1.64 34.14 27.44
CA TRP A 38 0.79 33.12 26.83
C TRP A 38 1.06 32.96 25.32
N MET A 39 1.31 34.09 24.62
CA MET A 39 1.81 34.01 23.24
C MET A 39 3.24 33.44 23.17
N ALA A 40 4.09 33.65 24.14
CA ALA A 40 5.44 33.08 24.16
C ALA A 40 5.48 31.62 24.63
N ILE A 41 4.58 31.20 25.52
CA ILE A 41 4.48 29.81 26.01
C ILE A 41 3.61 28.94 25.07
N GLY A 42 2.67 29.53 24.34
CA GLY A 42 1.77 28.81 23.42
C GLY A 42 2.44 28.41 22.08
N TRP A 43 3.75 28.59 21.97
CA TRP A 43 4.47 28.33 20.71
C TRP A 43 5.75 27.52 20.95
N THR A 44 5.67 26.55 21.82
CA THR A 44 6.62 25.45 21.78
C THR A 44 6.47 24.79 20.43
N SER A 45 7.58 24.55 19.75
CA SER A 45 7.66 23.71 18.57
C SER A 45 6.78 22.48 18.74
N VAL A 46 5.70 22.36 17.96
CA VAL A 46 4.95 21.11 17.89
C VAL A 46 5.95 20.09 17.36
N PRO A 47 6.26 19.03 18.09
CA PRO A 47 7.20 18.05 17.61
C PRO A 47 6.64 17.42 16.33
N ALA A 48 7.51 17.23 15.35
CA ALA A 48 7.17 16.49 14.15
C ALA A 48 6.81 15.05 14.51
N ASP A 49 5.86 14.48 13.83
CA ASP A 49 5.54 13.05 13.96
C ASP A 49 6.79 12.22 13.59
N PRO A 50 7.21 11.25 14.43
CA PRO A 50 8.40 10.48 14.15
C PRO A 50 8.23 9.59 12.92
N VAL A 51 9.17 9.66 11.98
CA VAL A 51 9.23 8.72 10.84
C VAL A 51 9.58 7.32 11.37
N GLY A 52 8.89 6.28 10.87
CA GLY A 52 9.06 4.89 11.29
C GLY A 52 8.35 4.53 12.60
N GLY A 53 7.63 5.48 13.23
CA GLY A 53 6.68 5.20 14.29
C GLY A 53 5.35 4.66 13.74
N ARG A 54 4.41 4.35 14.65
CA ARG A 54 3.05 3.97 14.26
C ARG A 54 2.06 5.04 14.65
N ARG A 55 1.05 5.23 13.81
CA ARG A 55 0.00 6.22 13.99
C ARG A 55 -1.37 5.56 13.94
N ILE A 56 -2.26 6.02 14.81
CA ILE A 56 -3.68 5.70 14.74
C ILE A 56 -4.28 6.44 13.57
N ILE A 57 -4.87 5.70 12.62
CA ILE A 57 -5.54 6.26 11.45
C ILE A 57 -7.06 6.22 11.57
N ARG A 58 -7.58 5.29 12.36
CA ARG A 58 -9.02 5.16 12.58
C ARG A 58 -9.34 4.54 13.93
N HIS A 59 -10.48 4.91 14.43
CA HIS A 59 -11.06 4.42 15.67
C HIS A 59 -12.55 4.16 15.45
N TRP A 60 -13.03 3.04 15.97
CA TRP A 60 -14.43 2.65 15.89
C TRP A 60 -14.94 2.19 17.25
N ASN A 61 -16.17 2.59 17.55
CA ASN A 61 -16.85 2.30 18.80
C ASN A 61 -18.31 1.86 18.55
N VAL A 62 -19.16 1.89 19.56
CA VAL A 62 -20.57 1.53 19.45
C VAL A 62 -21.36 2.45 18.51
N ASP A 63 -20.98 3.71 18.38
CA ASP A 63 -21.64 4.68 17.49
C ASP A 63 -21.40 4.31 16.02
N ASP A 64 -20.32 3.59 15.73
CA ASP A 64 -19.97 3.10 14.41
C ASP A 64 -20.58 1.71 14.10
N GLY A 65 -21.25 1.09 15.06
CA GLY A 65 -21.94 -0.20 14.90
C GLY A 65 -21.29 -1.39 15.59
N LEU A 66 -20.30 -1.19 16.48
CA LEU A 66 -19.82 -2.25 17.37
C LEU A 66 -20.90 -2.62 18.41
N PRO A 67 -21.07 -3.92 18.75
CA PRO A 67 -22.03 -4.31 19.79
C PRO A 67 -21.68 -3.77 21.18
N HIS A 68 -20.40 -3.56 21.46
CA HIS A 68 -19.89 -3.03 22.72
C HIS A 68 -18.44 -2.53 22.57
N ASN A 69 -18.06 -1.48 23.31
CA ASN A 69 -16.71 -0.93 23.27
C ASN A 69 -15.64 -1.81 23.90
N TYR A 70 -16.02 -2.76 24.78
CA TYR A 70 -15.08 -3.74 25.29
C TYR A 70 -14.87 -4.85 24.26
N VAL A 71 -13.73 -4.83 23.61
CA VAL A 71 -13.31 -5.85 22.65
C VAL A 71 -12.58 -6.96 23.39
N GLU A 72 -13.00 -8.20 23.24
CA GLU A 72 -12.35 -9.35 23.87
C GLU A 72 -11.34 -10.03 22.94
N ASP A 73 -11.67 -10.14 21.63
CA ASP A 73 -10.78 -10.76 20.63
C ASP A 73 -10.99 -10.17 19.23
N LEU A 74 -9.93 -10.26 18.40
CA LEU A 74 -9.90 -9.85 17.01
C LEU A 74 -9.29 -10.96 16.17
N VAL A 75 -10.04 -11.46 15.19
CA VAL A 75 -9.59 -12.58 14.34
C VAL A 75 -9.93 -12.30 12.87
N ARG A 76 -9.01 -12.62 11.97
CA ARG A 76 -9.29 -12.63 10.53
C ARG A 76 -10.05 -13.91 10.17
N GLY A 77 -11.31 -13.74 9.80
CA GLY A 77 -12.19 -14.84 9.45
C GLY A 77 -12.17 -15.17 7.96
N PRO A 78 -13.05 -16.12 7.55
CA PRO A 78 -13.28 -16.45 6.16
C PRO A 78 -13.63 -15.22 5.34
N ALA A 79 -13.27 -15.26 4.05
CA ALA A 79 -13.48 -14.16 3.13
C ALA A 79 -12.74 -12.85 3.49
N GLY A 80 -11.74 -12.91 4.37
CA GLY A 80 -10.90 -11.76 4.73
C GLY A 80 -11.56 -10.73 5.64
N LYS A 81 -12.76 -11.00 6.20
CA LYS A 81 -13.40 -10.10 7.16
C LYS A 81 -12.71 -10.12 8.51
N LEU A 82 -12.76 -8.99 9.21
CA LEU A 82 -12.37 -8.92 10.62
C LEU A 82 -13.57 -9.32 11.49
N TRP A 83 -13.37 -10.29 12.34
CA TRP A 83 -14.34 -10.72 13.35
C TRP A 83 -13.94 -10.21 14.71
N ILE A 84 -14.90 -9.67 15.43
CA ILE A 84 -14.71 -8.94 16.67
C ILE A 84 -15.61 -9.51 17.74
N ALA A 85 -15.03 -10.12 18.77
CA ALA A 85 -15.75 -10.53 19.95
C ALA A 85 -15.83 -9.36 20.93
N THR A 86 -17.04 -9.14 21.47
CA THR A 86 -17.28 -8.07 22.44
C THR A 86 -18.06 -8.60 23.65
N ARG A 87 -18.20 -7.77 24.68
CA ARG A 87 -19.03 -8.12 25.85
C ARG A 87 -20.53 -8.20 25.59
N SER A 88 -20.99 -7.80 24.41
CA SER A 88 -22.42 -7.85 24.06
C SER A 88 -22.69 -8.55 22.73
N GLY A 89 -21.82 -9.45 22.30
CA GLY A 89 -21.97 -10.21 21.05
C GLY A 89 -20.78 -10.11 20.12
N ILE A 90 -20.99 -10.55 18.88
CA ILE A 90 -19.96 -10.59 17.83
C ILE A 90 -20.36 -9.66 16.68
N ALA A 91 -19.38 -8.95 16.15
CA ALA A 91 -19.50 -8.23 14.88
C ALA A 91 -18.51 -8.77 13.86
N SER A 92 -18.83 -8.63 12.58
CA SER A 92 -17.87 -8.76 11.49
C SER A 92 -17.74 -7.44 10.76
N PHE A 93 -16.51 -7.08 10.36
CA PHE A 93 -16.20 -5.88 9.62
C PHE A 93 -15.59 -6.26 8.25
N ASP A 94 -16.15 -5.73 7.18
CA ASP A 94 -15.74 -6.03 5.79
C ASP A 94 -14.76 -5.00 5.21
N GLY A 95 -14.37 -4.02 6.00
CA GLY A 95 -13.57 -2.86 5.61
C GLY A 95 -14.42 -1.59 5.41
N LYS A 96 -15.75 -1.71 5.24
CA LYS A 96 -16.66 -0.59 5.01
C LYS A 96 -17.63 -0.40 6.19
N GLN A 97 -18.25 -1.48 6.64
CA GLN A 97 -19.28 -1.43 7.68
C GLN A 97 -19.23 -2.62 8.62
N PHE A 98 -19.74 -2.40 9.83
CA PHE A 98 -19.97 -3.49 10.77
C PHE A 98 -21.28 -4.20 10.47
N SER A 99 -21.22 -5.52 10.51
CA SER A 99 -22.41 -6.38 10.50
C SER A 99 -22.46 -7.08 11.84
N THR A 100 -23.41 -6.70 12.69
CA THR A 100 -23.68 -7.43 13.93
C THR A 100 -24.34 -8.73 13.56
N GLN A 101 -23.73 -9.83 14.00
CA GLN A 101 -24.31 -11.16 13.79
C GLN A 101 -25.45 -11.34 14.79
N ASN A 102 -26.69 -11.13 14.36
CA ASN A 102 -27.90 -11.49 15.13
C ASN A 102 -28.05 -13.01 15.19
N ILE A 103 -27.10 -13.66 15.86
CA ILE A 103 -27.14 -15.11 16.06
C ILE A 103 -28.03 -15.36 17.29
N PRO A 104 -29.13 -16.11 17.17
CA PRO A 104 -29.97 -16.46 18.29
C PRO A 104 -29.13 -17.07 19.42
N GLY A 105 -29.27 -16.54 20.64
CA GLY A 105 -28.54 -17.00 21.81
C GLY A 105 -27.13 -16.42 22.00
N ILE A 106 -26.69 -15.44 21.20
CA ILE A 106 -25.39 -14.75 21.40
C ILE A 106 -25.55 -13.23 21.53
N ALA A 107 -26.60 -12.65 20.99
CA ALA A 107 -26.88 -11.23 21.13
C ALA A 107 -27.02 -10.85 22.62
N GLY A 108 -26.26 -9.84 23.07
CA GLY A 108 -26.24 -9.38 24.46
C GLY A 108 -25.41 -10.26 25.42
N ILE A 109 -24.74 -11.30 24.91
CA ILE A 109 -23.91 -12.19 25.75
C ILE A 109 -22.43 -11.85 25.52
N ARG A 110 -21.64 -11.90 26.60
CA ARG A 110 -20.20 -11.78 26.52
C ARG A 110 -19.64 -12.90 25.63
N CYS A 111 -18.92 -12.49 24.58
CA CYS A 111 -18.15 -13.34 23.68
C CYS A 111 -16.66 -13.10 23.92
N GLY A 112 -15.93 -14.16 24.25
CA GLY A 112 -14.50 -14.15 24.46
C GLY A 112 -13.73 -14.50 23.21
N GLN A 113 -12.91 -15.56 23.23
CA GLN A 113 -12.08 -15.97 22.10
C GLN A 113 -12.89 -16.51 20.93
N ILE A 114 -12.42 -16.21 19.71
CA ILE A 114 -12.97 -16.69 18.45
C ILE A 114 -11.91 -17.55 17.76
N GLN A 115 -12.32 -18.72 17.25
CA GLN A 115 -11.48 -19.57 16.39
C GLN A 115 -12.29 -20.11 15.20
N PHE A 116 -11.70 -20.09 14.01
CA PHE A 116 -12.32 -20.67 12.83
C PHE A 116 -11.79 -22.09 12.58
N ASP A 117 -12.66 -23.04 12.31
CA ASP A 117 -12.26 -24.36 11.86
C ASP A 117 -11.92 -24.40 10.36
N ILE A 118 -11.42 -25.55 9.89
CA ILE A 118 -11.02 -25.72 8.46
C ILE A 118 -12.22 -25.65 7.51
N SER A 119 -13.44 -25.90 8.00
CA SER A 119 -14.67 -25.80 7.22
C SER A 119 -15.21 -24.37 7.15
N GLY A 120 -14.57 -23.42 7.86
CA GLY A 120 -15.00 -22.04 8.01
C GLY A 120 -16.08 -21.87 9.08
N GLY A 121 -16.35 -22.84 9.92
CA GLY A 121 -17.17 -22.72 11.11
C GLY A 121 -16.48 -21.89 12.18
N CYS A 122 -17.24 -21.09 12.93
CA CYS A 122 -16.76 -20.19 13.96
C CYS A 122 -17.03 -20.76 15.36
N TRP A 123 -15.99 -21.02 16.10
CA TRP A 123 -16.05 -21.38 17.50
C TRP A 123 -15.90 -20.14 18.37
N VAL A 124 -16.82 -19.96 19.32
CA VAL A 124 -16.86 -18.79 20.17
C VAL A 124 -17.00 -19.20 21.61
N GLU A 125 -16.10 -18.69 22.45
CA GLU A 125 -16.26 -18.72 23.89
C GLU A 125 -17.33 -17.72 24.30
N THR A 126 -18.31 -18.15 25.10
CA THR A 126 -19.34 -17.25 25.62
C THR A 126 -19.46 -17.42 27.13
N SER A 127 -20.09 -16.45 27.82
CA SER A 127 -20.36 -16.55 29.26
C SER A 127 -21.27 -17.74 29.64
N VAL A 128 -21.93 -18.35 28.66
CA VAL A 128 -22.82 -19.54 28.86
C VAL A 128 -22.22 -20.81 28.26
N GLY A 129 -20.95 -20.81 27.85
CA GLY A 129 -20.23 -21.96 27.33
C GLY A 129 -19.75 -21.77 25.90
N LEU A 130 -19.15 -22.82 25.34
CA LEU A 130 -18.62 -22.80 23.98
C LEU A 130 -19.72 -22.99 22.94
N ARG A 131 -19.75 -22.13 21.93
CA ARG A 131 -20.71 -22.17 20.84
C ARG A 131 -20.01 -22.37 19.49
N TRP A 132 -20.61 -23.15 18.63
CA TRP A 132 -20.18 -23.30 17.23
C TRP A 132 -21.20 -22.64 16.30
N LEU A 133 -20.72 -21.78 15.40
CA LEU A 133 -21.54 -20.97 14.51
C LEU A 133 -21.15 -21.25 13.06
N ARG A 134 -22.11 -21.45 12.19
CA ARG A 134 -21.87 -21.40 10.75
C ARG A 134 -21.93 -19.97 10.26
N PRO A 135 -20.87 -19.45 9.58
CA PRO A 135 -20.86 -18.07 9.08
C PRO A 135 -21.85 -17.82 7.93
N THR A 136 -22.43 -18.85 7.34
CA THR A 136 -23.43 -18.76 6.26
C THR A 136 -24.82 -18.56 6.84
N ALA A 137 -25.28 -17.35 6.80
CA ALA A 137 -26.36 -16.69 7.52
C ALA A 137 -27.81 -17.15 7.22
N LEU A 138 -28.12 -18.36 6.76
CA LEU A 138 -29.49 -18.70 6.40
C LEU A 138 -29.98 -20.11 6.83
N ILE A 139 -29.16 -20.86 7.52
CA ILE A 139 -29.60 -22.10 8.13
C ILE A 139 -29.49 -21.92 9.63
N SER A 140 -30.57 -22.18 10.38
CA SER A 140 -30.56 -22.21 11.84
C SER A 140 -29.31 -22.93 12.31
N PRO A 141 -28.58 -22.36 13.29
CA PRO A 141 -27.37 -22.98 13.78
C PRO A 141 -27.73 -24.36 14.31
N GLU A 142 -27.29 -25.41 13.61
CA GLU A 142 -27.31 -26.75 14.19
C GLU A 142 -26.34 -26.67 15.36
N GLU A 143 -26.88 -26.48 16.55
CA GLU A 143 -26.13 -26.59 17.80
C GLU A 143 -25.56 -28.00 17.87
N ARG A 144 -24.24 -28.13 17.80
CA ARG A 144 -23.60 -29.35 18.29
C ARG A 144 -23.71 -29.35 19.82
N SER A 145 -24.83 -29.81 20.30
CA SER A 145 -25.21 -29.81 21.72
C SER A 145 -24.26 -30.60 22.62
N ASP A 146 -23.42 -31.46 22.04
CA ASP A 146 -22.54 -32.36 22.79
C ASP A 146 -21.37 -31.67 23.48
N ILE A 147 -21.01 -30.44 23.09
CA ILE A 147 -19.88 -29.69 23.66
C ILE A 147 -20.32 -28.79 24.81
N VAL A 148 -21.61 -28.46 24.90
CA VAL A 148 -22.16 -27.38 25.72
C VAL A 148 -22.42 -27.75 27.17
N LYS A 149 -22.45 -29.03 27.51
CA LYS A 149 -22.98 -29.45 28.83
C LYS A 149 -22.01 -29.51 29.99
N ASP A 150 -20.71 -29.42 29.79
CA ASP A 150 -19.69 -29.72 30.80
C ASP A 150 -18.91 -28.54 31.36
N GLY A 151 -19.50 -27.40 31.69
CA GLY A 151 -18.86 -26.36 32.50
C GLY A 151 -18.26 -25.18 31.75
N ALA A 152 -17.68 -24.22 32.49
CA ALA A 152 -17.04 -23.03 31.94
C ALA A 152 -15.75 -23.41 31.16
N TYR A 153 -15.66 -22.94 29.93
CA TYR A 153 -14.50 -23.10 29.08
C TYR A 153 -13.71 -21.76 29.13
N ASP A 154 -12.40 -21.85 29.31
CA ASP A 154 -11.61 -20.66 29.55
C ASP A 154 -10.58 -20.33 28.45
N LEU A 155 -10.17 -21.33 27.70
CA LEU A 155 -9.15 -21.14 26.67
C LEU A 155 -9.44 -22.00 25.44
N LEU A 156 -9.38 -21.37 24.28
CA LEU A 156 -9.64 -21.95 22.98
C LEU A 156 -8.44 -21.71 22.07
N THR A 157 -7.86 -22.76 21.51
CA THR A 157 -6.78 -22.62 20.53
C THR A 157 -6.85 -23.68 19.45
N ARG A 158 -6.22 -23.44 18.30
CA ARG A 158 -6.18 -24.36 17.17
C ARG A 158 -4.74 -24.65 16.80
N ASP A 159 -4.38 -25.92 16.67
CA ASP A 159 -3.06 -26.31 16.20
C ASP A 159 -2.89 -26.25 14.68
N GLY A 160 -1.68 -26.47 14.18
CA GLY A 160 -1.37 -26.47 12.76
C GLY A 160 -2.04 -27.59 11.95
N GLU A 161 -2.55 -28.63 12.59
CA GLU A 161 -3.30 -29.75 11.97
C GLU A 161 -4.82 -29.46 11.90
N GLY A 162 -5.23 -28.34 12.47
CA GLY A 162 -6.64 -27.93 12.47
C GLY A 162 -7.45 -28.46 13.65
N THR A 163 -6.81 -29.15 14.61
CA THR A 163 -7.47 -29.61 15.83
C THR A 163 -7.75 -28.44 16.74
N LEU A 164 -9.01 -28.30 17.16
CA LEU A 164 -9.42 -27.31 18.14
C LEU A 164 -9.17 -27.85 19.56
N TRP A 165 -8.38 -27.14 20.35
CA TRP A 165 -8.07 -27.47 21.72
C TRP A 165 -8.78 -26.56 22.68
N VAL A 166 -9.36 -27.13 23.72
CA VAL A 166 -10.15 -26.43 24.73
C VAL A 166 -9.70 -26.84 26.13
N LEU A 167 -9.46 -25.84 26.97
CA LEU A 167 -9.21 -26.04 28.39
C LEU A 167 -10.44 -25.70 29.20
N THR A 168 -10.86 -26.62 30.08
CA THR A 168 -11.91 -26.35 31.06
C THR A 168 -11.28 -26.14 32.43
N ARG A 169 -11.60 -25.03 33.11
CA ARG A 169 -11.21 -24.80 34.51
C ARG A 169 -12.20 -25.42 35.49
N GLY A 170 -11.73 -25.75 36.69
CA GLY A 170 -12.53 -26.30 37.77
C GLY A 170 -11.78 -27.42 38.48
N THR A 171 -12.41 -28.01 39.50
CA THR A 171 -11.82 -29.10 40.35
C THR A 171 -11.33 -30.32 39.56
N HIS A 172 -11.67 -30.39 38.27
CA HIS A 172 -11.28 -31.45 37.34
C HIS A 172 -10.94 -30.93 35.97
N GLY A 173 -10.17 -29.83 35.85
CA GLY A 173 -9.75 -29.24 34.58
C GLY A 173 -9.36 -30.30 33.55
N LYS A 174 -9.92 -30.23 32.35
CA LYS A 174 -9.70 -31.17 31.26
C LYS A 174 -9.24 -30.44 30.01
N ILE A 175 -8.30 -31.03 29.29
CA ILE A 175 -7.90 -30.56 27.95
C ILE A 175 -8.54 -31.51 26.95
N ARG A 176 -9.28 -30.95 26.00
CA ARG A 176 -9.98 -31.69 24.96
C ARG A 176 -9.61 -31.16 23.60
N GLY A 177 -9.40 -32.04 22.64
CA GLY A 177 -9.17 -31.72 21.24
C GLY A 177 -10.28 -32.23 20.36
N TRP A 178 -10.70 -31.46 19.36
CA TRP A 178 -11.66 -31.87 18.34
C TRP A 178 -11.05 -31.69 16.94
N ASN A 179 -11.00 -32.80 16.20
CA ASN A 179 -10.65 -32.79 14.80
C ASN A 179 -11.80 -33.40 13.99
N GLN A 180 -12.44 -32.61 13.13
CA GLN A 180 -13.58 -32.91 12.28
C GLN A 180 -14.76 -33.54 13.02
N GLN A 181 -14.69 -34.78 13.48
CA GLN A 181 -15.74 -35.44 14.27
C GLN A 181 -15.19 -36.25 15.45
N VAL A 182 -13.88 -36.32 15.57
CA VAL A 182 -13.20 -37.12 16.59
C VAL A 182 -12.91 -36.26 17.81
N ARG A 183 -13.44 -36.70 18.95
CA ARG A 183 -13.16 -36.12 20.27
C ARG A 183 -11.93 -36.81 20.86
N HIS A 184 -10.88 -36.05 21.10
CA HIS A 184 -9.71 -36.52 21.84
C HIS A 184 -9.79 -35.98 23.26
N GLU A 185 -9.92 -36.83 24.24
CA GLU A 185 -9.74 -36.49 25.64
C GLU A 185 -8.34 -36.98 26.05
N ILE A 186 -7.51 -36.07 26.58
CA ILE A 186 -6.16 -36.45 26.98
C ILE A 186 -6.26 -37.23 28.28
N PRO A 187 -5.83 -38.51 28.28
CA PRO A 187 -5.92 -39.37 29.47
C PRO A 187 -5.01 -38.84 30.58
N ARG A 188 -5.41 -39.02 31.83
CA ARG A 188 -4.62 -38.74 33.01
C ARG A 188 -3.65 -39.88 33.25
N GLY A 189 -2.39 -39.66 33.05
CA GLY A 189 -1.30 -40.57 33.48
C GLY A 189 -0.47 -39.97 34.62
N ALA A 190 0.25 -40.77 35.35
CA ALA A 190 1.10 -40.31 36.46
C ALA A 190 2.29 -39.39 36.01
N LYS A 191 2.42 -39.19 34.70
CA LYS A 191 3.43 -38.29 34.06
C LYS A 191 2.77 -37.10 33.34
N ASP A 192 1.47 -36.92 33.46
CA ASP A 192 0.78 -35.81 32.84
C ASP A 192 0.85 -34.55 33.71
N PRO A 193 0.83 -33.34 33.12
CA PRO A 193 0.88 -32.12 33.87
C PRO A 193 -0.37 -32.03 34.79
N PRO A 194 -0.21 -31.50 35.98
CA PRO A 194 -1.34 -31.31 36.90
C PRO A 194 -2.32 -30.29 36.28
N CYS A 195 -3.45 -30.77 35.76
CA CYS A 195 -4.44 -29.93 35.07
C CYS A 195 -4.95 -28.74 35.92
N ASN A 196 -4.82 -28.81 37.24
CA ASN A 196 -5.17 -27.73 38.17
C ASN A 196 -4.20 -26.56 38.15
N GLU A 197 -2.98 -26.77 37.59
CA GLU A 197 -1.91 -25.78 37.52
C GLU A 197 -1.76 -25.21 36.11
N VAL A 198 -2.56 -25.68 35.14
CA VAL A 198 -2.50 -25.17 33.78
C VAL A 198 -3.09 -23.78 33.71
N GLN A 199 -2.34 -22.84 33.24
CA GLN A 199 -2.73 -21.45 33.08
C GLN A 199 -3.10 -21.11 31.65
N THR A 200 -2.30 -21.53 30.67
CA THR A 200 -2.59 -21.25 29.27
C THR A 200 -2.17 -22.40 28.36
N ILE A 201 -2.88 -22.52 27.24
CA ILE A 201 -2.54 -23.37 26.10
C ILE A 201 -2.42 -22.50 24.86
N PHE A 202 -1.46 -22.81 23.99
CA PHE A 202 -1.24 -22.08 22.72
C PHE A 202 -0.72 -23.00 21.64
N PRO A 203 -0.94 -22.69 20.35
CA PRO A 203 -0.55 -23.56 19.25
C PRO A 203 0.96 -23.62 19.11
N SER A 204 1.46 -24.79 18.70
CA SER A 204 2.83 -24.91 18.22
C SER A 204 2.88 -24.58 16.72
N VAL A 205 3.94 -23.87 16.30
CA VAL A 205 4.16 -23.52 14.88
C VAL A 205 4.34 -24.78 14.03
N LYS A 206 4.91 -25.84 14.59
CA LYS A 206 5.17 -27.10 13.86
C LYS A 206 3.99 -28.06 13.95
N HIS A 207 3.74 -28.62 15.11
CA HIS A 207 2.66 -29.60 15.35
C HIS A 207 2.29 -29.60 16.83
N GLY A 208 0.99 -29.86 17.13
CA GLY A 208 0.47 -29.96 18.47
C GLY A 208 0.29 -28.62 19.19
N ILE A 209 0.25 -28.67 20.52
CA ILE A 209 0.08 -27.49 21.35
C ILE A 209 1.11 -27.43 22.47
N TRP A 210 1.32 -26.23 22.96
CA TRP A 210 2.07 -25.95 24.17
C TRP A 210 1.12 -25.67 25.31
N MET A 211 1.61 -25.93 26.51
CA MET A 211 0.92 -25.63 27.75
C MET A 211 1.93 -25.03 28.75
N VAL A 212 1.45 -24.06 29.52
CA VAL A 212 2.21 -23.42 30.60
C VAL A 212 1.51 -23.66 31.92
N THR A 213 2.28 -24.05 32.93
CA THR A 213 1.78 -24.23 34.31
C THR A 213 1.88 -22.95 35.14
N SER A 214 1.26 -22.92 36.34
CA SER A 214 1.33 -21.80 37.28
C SER A 214 2.74 -21.42 37.69
N PHE A 215 3.69 -22.32 37.57
CA PHE A 215 5.10 -22.07 37.87
C PHE A 215 5.96 -21.80 36.63
N GLY A 216 5.33 -21.75 35.46
CA GLY A 216 5.98 -21.42 34.20
C GLY A 216 6.66 -22.61 33.49
N ALA A 217 6.41 -23.84 33.92
CA ALA A 217 6.90 -25.01 33.19
C ALA A 217 6.20 -25.16 31.84
N LEU A 218 6.96 -25.39 30.78
CA LEU A 218 6.48 -25.65 29.44
C LEU A 218 6.32 -27.15 29.17
N TRP A 219 5.16 -27.51 28.68
CA TRP A 219 4.83 -28.84 28.22
C TRP A 219 4.43 -28.78 26.74
N LYS A 220 4.93 -29.73 25.97
CA LYS A 220 4.52 -29.90 24.57
C LYS A 220 3.74 -31.19 24.43
N GLY A 221 2.60 -31.12 23.77
CA GLY A 221 1.74 -32.29 23.60
C GLY A 221 0.78 -32.16 22.43
N GLY A 222 -0.06 -33.18 22.31
CA GLY A 222 -1.07 -33.35 21.30
C GLY A 222 -1.85 -34.62 21.56
N THR A 223 -2.45 -35.20 20.54
CA THR A 223 -3.24 -36.45 20.64
C THR A 223 -2.47 -37.64 21.21
N ASN A 224 -1.13 -37.63 21.16
CA ASN A 224 -0.24 -38.74 21.57
C ASN A 224 0.34 -38.61 23.01
N GLY A 225 -0.11 -37.60 23.79
CA GLY A 225 0.35 -37.35 25.15
C GLY A 225 1.23 -36.13 25.32
N TRP A 226 1.78 -35.93 26.52
CA TRP A 226 2.50 -34.72 26.94
C TRP A 226 3.94 -35.01 27.32
N VAL A 227 4.83 -34.09 26.97
CA VAL A 227 6.24 -34.11 27.34
C VAL A 227 6.63 -32.76 27.95
N GLN A 228 7.13 -32.79 29.19
CA GLN A 228 7.70 -31.60 29.81
C GLN A 228 9.00 -31.22 29.12
N LYS A 229 9.11 -29.96 28.71
CA LYS A 229 10.27 -29.41 28.00
C LYS A 229 11.14 -28.54 28.88
N THR A 230 10.56 -27.91 29.90
CA THR A 230 11.29 -27.06 30.85
C THR A 230 10.90 -27.38 32.28
N ALA A 231 11.82 -27.10 33.21
CA ALA A 231 11.46 -26.92 34.61
C ALA A 231 10.68 -25.60 34.82
N ASP A 232 10.24 -25.36 36.04
CA ASP A 232 9.60 -24.11 36.45
C ASP A 232 10.50 -22.89 36.16
N LEU A 233 9.88 -21.74 35.97
CA LEU A 233 10.62 -20.50 35.82
C LEU A 233 11.52 -20.22 37.03
N PRO A 234 12.77 -19.80 36.85
CA PRO A 234 13.67 -19.51 37.95
C PRO A 234 13.09 -18.49 38.94
N GLY A 235 13.16 -18.77 40.22
CA GLY A 235 12.71 -17.85 41.26
C GLY A 235 11.46 -18.28 42.05
N ASN A 236 10.94 -19.48 41.84
CA ASN A 236 9.80 -20.08 42.58
C ASN A 236 8.58 -19.13 42.71
N ARG A 237 8.20 -18.49 41.60
CA ARG A 237 7.16 -17.47 41.53
C ARG A 237 5.86 -18.11 41.08
N THR A 238 4.78 -17.93 41.85
CA THR A 238 3.42 -18.15 41.35
C THR A 238 3.05 -17.03 40.38
N LEU A 239 2.70 -17.38 39.16
CA LEU A 239 2.33 -16.43 38.13
C LEU A 239 0.81 -16.30 38.10
N ASP A 240 0.31 -15.09 38.34
CA ASP A 240 -1.13 -14.83 38.42
C ASP A 240 -1.79 -14.64 37.04
N TRP A 241 -1.04 -14.14 36.08
CA TRP A 241 -1.55 -13.95 34.72
C TRP A 241 -0.44 -13.96 33.67
N TYR A 242 -0.66 -14.60 32.51
CA TYR A 242 0.30 -14.60 31.41
C TYR A 242 -0.28 -15.00 30.06
N GLN A 243 0.39 -14.51 29.05
CA GLN A 243 0.23 -14.94 27.68
C GLN A 243 1.50 -15.60 27.20
N ALA A 244 1.35 -16.57 26.32
CA ALA A 244 2.47 -17.27 25.70
C ALA A 244 2.25 -17.45 24.21
N LEU A 245 3.33 -17.43 23.45
CA LEU A 245 3.31 -17.70 22.00
C LEU A 245 4.64 -18.28 21.54
N GLU A 246 4.59 -19.14 20.53
CA GLU A 246 5.77 -19.65 19.83
C GLU A 246 6.00 -18.84 18.56
N LEU A 247 7.22 -18.34 18.35
CA LEU A 247 7.62 -17.67 17.13
C LEU A 247 8.07 -18.69 16.06
N ASN A 248 8.13 -18.25 14.81
CA ASN A 248 8.55 -19.08 13.69
C ASN A 248 9.99 -19.62 13.83
N ASP A 249 10.83 -18.98 14.62
CA ASP A 249 12.18 -19.40 14.94
C ASP A 249 12.23 -20.49 16.05
N GLY A 250 11.10 -20.83 16.63
CA GLY A 250 10.93 -21.82 17.67
C GLY A 250 11.13 -21.30 19.11
N ARG A 251 11.39 -20.00 19.28
CA ARG A 251 11.43 -19.38 20.61
C ARG A 251 10.02 -19.22 21.14
N ILE A 252 9.87 -19.45 22.44
CA ILE A 252 8.58 -19.31 23.13
C ILE A 252 8.66 -18.09 24.05
N TRP A 253 7.82 -17.12 23.78
CA TRP A 253 7.69 -15.92 24.58
C TRP A 253 6.60 -16.06 25.61
N LEU A 254 6.85 -15.54 26.81
CA LEU A 254 5.94 -15.54 27.95
C LEU A 254 5.91 -14.16 28.58
N SER A 255 4.72 -13.60 28.82
CA SER A 255 4.53 -12.48 29.72
C SER A 255 3.94 -12.95 31.03
N TRP A 256 4.35 -12.39 32.14
CA TRP A 256 3.89 -12.80 33.47
C TRP A 256 3.70 -11.64 34.43
N THR A 257 2.80 -11.84 35.36
CA THR A 257 2.64 -11.01 36.55
C THR A 257 2.76 -11.87 37.80
N SER A 258 3.36 -11.35 38.87
CA SER A 258 3.46 -12.01 40.15
C SER A 258 3.09 -11.05 41.28
N ARG A 259 2.67 -11.58 42.40
CA ARG A 259 2.48 -10.77 43.62
C ARG A 259 3.78 -10.68 44.42
N PRO A 260 4.20 -9.51 44.92
CA PRO A 260 3.58 -8.18 44.76
C PRO A 260 3.99 -7.56 43.38
N GLN A 261 3.02 -7.23 42.59
CA GLN A 261 3.03 -6.46 41.31
C GLN A 261 4.35 -6.37 40.54
N GLN A 262 5.01 -7.47 40.32
CA GLN A 262 6.10 -7.57 39.36
C GLN A 262 5.56 -8.15 38.05
N SER A 263 5.82 -7.51 36.94
CA SER A 263 5.50 -7.99 35.60
C SER A 263 6.76 -8.05 34.76
N GLY A 264 6.83 -8.97 33.82
CA GLY A 264 8.02 -9.16 33.00
C GLY A 264 7.77 -10.00 31.77
N PHE A 265 8.84 -10.15 30.99
CA PHE A 265 8.92 -11.04 29.84
C PHE A 265 9.99 -12.10 30.09
N ALA A 266 9.75 -13.28 29.57
CA ALA A 266 10.74 -14.31 29.45
C ALA A 266 10.60 -14.99 28.08
N PHE A 267 11.70 -15.50 27.57
CA PHE A 267 11.61 -16.36 26.41
C PHE A 267 12.48 -17.62 26.61
N TRP A 268 11.97 -18.71 26.07
CA TRP A 268 12.64 -20.00 26.00
C TRP A 268 13.32 -20.13 24.63
N ASP A 269 14.64 -20.32 24.62
CA ASP A 269 15.44 -20.42 23.40
C ASP A 269 15.60 -21.88 22.88
N GLY A 270 14.91 -22.81 23.48
CA GLY A 270 15.04 -24.25 23.24
C GLY A 270 15.92 -24.98 24.26
N THR A 271 16.72 -24.24 25.04
CA THR A 271 17.66 -24.81 26.03
C THR A 271 17.49 -24.19 27.43
N ARG A 272 17.28 -22.90 27.52
CA ARG A 272 17.19 -22.16 28.78
C ARG A 272 16.20 -21.02 28.72
N TRP A 273 15.72 -20.59 29.89
CA TRP A 273 14.95 -19.38 30.06
C TRP A 273 15.86 -18.16 30.06
N GLN A 274 15.49 -17.17 29.28
CA GLN A 274 16.05 -15.82 29.34
C GLN A 274 14.97 -14.87 29.88
N ILE A 275 15.24 -14.28 31.04
CA ILE A 275 14.30 -13.40 31.74
C ILE A 275 14.80 -11.98 31.58
N GLN A 276 13.92 -11.08 31.14
CA GLN A 276 14.21 -9.66 31.09
C GLN A 276 13.72 -8.98 32.36
N GLU A 277 14.54 -8.08 32.87
CA GLU A 277 14.26 -7.37 34.12
C GLU A 277 13.00 -6.47 34.05
N PRO A 278 12.35 -6.23 35.20
CA PRO A 278 11.06 -5.54 35.29
C PRO A 278 11.04 -4.07 34.84
N GLN A 279 12.18 -3.46 34.47
CA GLN A 279 12.26 -2.03 34.15
C GLN A 279 11.41 -1.63 32.95
N VAL A 280 11.24 -2.51 31.96
CA VAL A 280 10.41 -2.23 30.78
C VAL A 280 8.91 -2.22 31.13
N THR A 281 8.47 -3.12 32.01
CA THR A 281 7.07 -3.26 32.37
C THR A 281 6.63 -2.33 33.50
N SER A 282 7.54 -1.96 34.44
CA SER A 282 7.22 -1.05 35.56
C SER A 282 6.82 0.36 35.08
N GLN A 283 7.34 0.81 33.94
CA GLN A 283 7.01 2.13 33.38
C GLN A 283 5.86 2.08 32.36
N ASN A 284 5.60 0.91 31.75
CA ASN A 284 4.69 0.78 30.61
C ASN A 284 3.43 -0.03 30.91
N GLY A 285 3.31 -0.59 32.09
CA GLY A 285 2.17 -1.37 32.55
C GLY A 285 2.32 -2.87 32.35
N THR A 286 1.30 -3.60 32.82
CA THR A 286 1.20 -5.06 32.74
C THR A 286 0.78 -5.49 31.33
N VAL A 287 1.39 -6.54 30.80
CA VAL A 287 1.07 -7.07 29.47
C VAL A 287 -0.14 -7.99 29.55
N PHE A 288 -1.14 -7.67 28.75
CA PHE A 288 -2.38 -8.43 28.64
C PHE A 288 -2.51 -9.24 27.35
N ARG A 289 -1.91 -8.79 26.26
CA ARG A 289 -1.96 -9.47 24.96
C ARG A 289 -0.60 -9.46 24.28
N MET A 290 -0.22 -10.59 23.68
CA MET A 290 0.96 -10.69 22.83
C MET A 290 0.62 -11.33 21.51
N VAL A 291 1.23 -10.86 20.42
CA VAL A 291 1.16 -11.48 19.10
C VAL A 291 2.54 -11.44 18.45
N ALA A 292 2.79 -12.41 17.58
CA ALA A 292 4.03 -12.43 16.79
C ALA A 292 4.06 -11.25 15.81
N HIS A 293 5.21 -10.56 15.73
CA HIS A 293 5.41 -9.50 14.76
C HIS A 293 5.88 -10.10 13.42
N PRO A 294 5.32 -9.72 12.25
CA PRO A 294 5.71 -10.28 10.96
C PRO A 294 7.19 -10.10 10.59
N LYS A 295 7.82 -9.04 11.09
CA LYS A 295 9.26 -8.75 10.90
C LYS A 295 10.15 -9.51 11.90
N GLY A 296 9.60 -10.38 12.74
CA GLY A 296 10.24 -11.03 13.87
C GLY A 296 10.05 -10.27 15.18
N GLY A 297 10.10 -10.99 16.31
CA GLY A 297 9.82 -10.43 17.64
C GLY A 297 8.33 -10.45 18.01
N VAL A 298 7.94 -9.60 18.95
CA VAL A 298 6.61 -9.64 19.58
C VAL A 298 6.02 -8.25 19.74
N LEU A 299 4.71 -8.13 19.55
CA LEU A 299 3.92 -6.98 19.94
C LEU A 299 3.18 -7.31 21.24
N ALA A 300 3.35 -6.47 22.25
CA ALA A 300 2.79 -6.67 23.57
C ALA A 300 1.90 -5.48 24.00
N GLY A 301 0.61 -5.73 24.13
CA GLY A 301 -0.37 -4.74 24.60
C GLY A 301 -0.47 -4.70 26.11
N THR A 302 -0.52 -3.50 26.69
CA THR A 302 -0.50 -3.27 28.15
C THR A 302 -1.81 -2.68 28.67
N ASP A 303 -1.95 -2.66 30.01
CA ASP A 303 -3.07 -2.03 30.73
C ASP A 303 -3.00 -0.50 30.76
N HIS A 304 -1.89 0.08 30.31
CA HIS A 304 -1.73 1.54 30.17
C HIS A 304 -2.03 2.05 28.75
N GLY A 305 -2.67 1.21 27.90
CA GLY A 305 -3.03 1.55 26.53
C GLY A 305 -1.86 1.67 25.60
N ARG A 306 -0.77 0.98 25.87
CA ARG A 306 0.46 1.00 25.07
C ARG A 306 0.70 -0.34 24.41
N ILE A 307 1.31 -0.29 23.22
CA ILE A 307 1.88 -1.46 22.57
C ILE A 307 3.40 -1.34 22.62
N LEU A 308 4.04 -2.36 23.14
CA LEU A 308 5.48 -2.52 23.14
C LEU A 308 5.86 -3.38 21.93
N GLU A 309 6.61 -2.82 21.00
CA GLU A 309 7.20 -3.54 19.89
C GLU A 309 8.60 -4.01 20.32
N LEU A 310 8.72 -5.31 20.52
CA LEU A 310 9.93 -5.98 20.98
C LEU A 310 10.58 -6.71 19.83
N ASP A 311 11.83 -6.43 19.56
CA ASP A 311 12.63 -7.14 18.58
C ASP A 311 13.10 -8.51 19.11
N GLN A 312 13.79 -9.26 18.25
CA GLN A 312 14.28 -10.60 18.60
C GLN A 312 15.31 -10.60 19.73
N ASP A 313 16.02 -9.49 19.94
CA ASP A 313 17.13 -9.38 20.89
C ASP A 313 16.75 -8.65 22.17
N LEU A 314 15.46 -8.30 22.34
CA LEU A 314 14.94 -7.56 23.49
C LEU A 314 15.58 -6.16 23.68
N ASN A 315 16.25 -5.62 22.65
CA ASN A 315 16.87 -4.32 22.72
C ASN A 315 15.80 -3.23 22.64
N ARG A 316 15.72 -2.40 23.65
CA ARG A 316 14.90 -1.18 23.78
C ARG A 316 13.55 -1.23 23.03
N PRO A 317 12.46 -1.55 23.72
CA PRO A 317 11.14 -1.60 23.11
C PRO A 317 10.79 -0.26 22.48
N ARG A 318 10.21 -0.31 21.28
CA ARG A 318 9.50 0.85 20.75
C ARG A 318 8.13 0.89 21.38
N ILE A 319 7.76 2.05 21.88
CA ILE A 319 6.51 2.25 22.61
C ILE A 319 5.55 3.03 21.75
N HIS A 320 4.35 2.47 21.53
CA HIS A 320 3.29 3.11 20.77
C HIS A 320 2.10 3.34 21.70
N GLN A 321 1.68 4.59 21.88
CA GLN A 321 0.49 4.95 22.64
C GLN A 321 -0.75 4.73 21.76
N VAL A 322 -1.73 3.99 22.24
CA VAL A 322 -2.98 3.72 21.53
C VAL A 322 -4.14 4.45 22.20
N ALA A 323 -4.30 4.26 23.51
CA ALA A 323 -5.38 4.85 24.27
C ALA A 323 -4.89 5.20 25.69
N ASP A 324 -5.46 6.23 26.30
CA ASP A 324 -5.01 6.64 27.63
C ASP A 324 -5.59 5.74 28.73
N SER A 325 -4.70 5.12 29.52
CA SER A 325 -5.04 4.36 30.73
C SER A 325 -6.09 3.25 30.52
N GLN A 326 -6.00 2.52 29.39
CA GLN A 326 -6.91 1.42 29.05
C GLN A 326 -6.16 0.14 28.78
N VAL A 327 -6.81 -0.98 29.01
CA VAL A 327 -6.24 -2.30 28.70
C VAL A 327 -6.32 -2.57 27.20
N ILE A 328 -5.20 -2.92 26.59
CA ILE A 328 -5.16 -3.50 25.24
C ILE A 328 -5.54 -4.99 25.38
N THR A 329 -6.73 -5.33 24.91
CA THR A 329 -7.32 -6.66 25.08
C THR A 329 -7.07 -7.58 23.88
N ALA A 330 -6.93 -7.02 22.70
CA ALA A 330 -6.71 -7.77 21.46
C ALA A 330 -5.76 -7.03 20.51
N ILE A 331 -4.94 -7.77 19.77
CA ILE A 331 -4.07 -7.26 18.72
C ILE A 331 -4.13 -8.24 17.55
N LEU A 332 -4.33 -7.72 16.35
CA LEU A 332 -4.22 -8.47 15.10
C LEU A 332 -3.36 -7.68 14.12
N VAL A 333 -2.38 -8.34 13.52
CA VAL A 333 -1.57 -7.77 12.45
C VAL A 333 -2.06 -8.32 11.12
N ASP A 334 -2.45 -7.45 10.20
CA ASP A 334 -2.89 -7.86 8.87
C ASP A 334 -1.72 -8.02 7.89
N SER A 335 -2.01 -8.45 6.69
CA SER A 335 -1.02 -8.71 5.63
C SER A 335 -0.33 -7.45 5.08
N ALA A 336 -0.92 -6.26 5.30
CA ALA A 336 -0.30 -4.97 4.99
C ALA A 336 0.51 -4.40 6.18
N ASN A 337 0.66 -5.18 7.26
CA ASN A 337 1.32 -4.77 8.49
C ASN A 337 0.59 -3.64 9.23
N HIS A 338 -0.72 -3.49 9.05
CA HIS A 338 -1.52 -2.67 9.93
C HIS A 338 -1.80 -3.41 11.23
N TRP A 339 -1.91 -2.66 12.33
CA TRP A 339 -2.25 -3.21 13.63
C TRP A 339 -3.69 -2.85 13.98
N TRP A 340 -4.50 -3.86 14.09
CA TRP A 340 -5.86 -3.77 14.62
C TRP A 340 -5.79 -4.01 16.12
N VAL A 341 -6.26 -3.05 16.90
CA VAL A 341 -6.07 -3.04 18.35
C VAL A 341 -7.41 -2.91 19.03
N GLY A 342 -7.80 -3.91 19.80
CA GLY A 342 -8.98 -3.90 20.65
C GLY A 342 -8.66 -3.40 22.04
N THR A 343 -9.57 -2.60 22.62
CA THR A 343 -9.43 -2.01 23.95
C THR A 343 -10.58 -2.38 24.87
N SER A 344 -10.39 -2.12 26.16
CA SER A 344 -11.41 -2.41 27.20
C SER A 344 -12.53 -1.37 27.29
N ARG A 345 -12.44 -0.21 26.64
CA ARG A 345 -13.44 0.87 26.79
C ARG A 345 -13.77 1.62 25.50
N ASP A 346 -12.83 1.71 24.57
CA ASP A 346 -12.94 2.60 23.43
C ASP A 346 -13.11 1.86 22.09
N GLY A 347 -13.28 0.54 22.10
CA GLY A 347 -13.52 -0.22 20.88
C GLY A 347 -12.25 -0.62 20.14
N VAL A 348 -12.20 -0.43 18.83
CA VAL A 348 -11.15 -0.90 17.93
C VAL A 348 -10.39 0.27 17.32
N PHE A 349 -9.08 0.18 17.35
CA PHE A 349 -8.16 1.13 16.70
C PHE A 349 -7.43 0.45 15.55
N LEU A 350 -7.17 1.22 14.50
CA LEU A 350 -6.32 0.80 13.38
C LEU A 350 -5.08 1.70 13.35
N MET A 351 -3.91 1.07 13.34
CA MET A 351 -2.62 1.75 13.29
C MET A 351 -1.82 1.32 12.08
N THR A 352 -1.15 2.27 11.44
CA THR A 352 -0.22 2.02 10.34
C THR A 352 1.17 2.58 10.63
N GLU A 353 2.15 2.11 9.88
CA GLU A 353 3.51 2.65 9.93
C GLU A 353 3.53 4.06 9.34
N ASN A 354 4.15 4.99 10.04
CA ASN A 354 4.25 6.38 9.58
C ASN A 354 5.37 6.52 8.55
N ARG A 355 5.04 6.96 7.34
CA ARG A 355 5.98 7.07 6.21
C ARG A 355 6.41 8.49 5.89
N GLY A 356 5.95 9.45 6.66
CA GLY A 356 6.30 10.84 6.49
C GLY A 356 6.34 11.57 7.82
N THR A 357 6.90 12.75 7.82
CA THR A 357 6.87 13.65 8.97
C THR A 357 5.83 14.72 8.72
N LEU A 358 4.77 14.74 9.51
CA LEU A 358 3.80 15.84 9.48
C LEU A 358 4.24 16.89 10.48
N ILE A 359 4.64 18.04 9.97
CA ILE A 359 4.90 19.22 10.79
C ILE A 359 3.58 19.97 10.89
N GLN A 360 2.89 19.76 12.01
CA GLN A 360 1.58 20.34 12.23
C GLN A 360 1.65 21.86 12.29
N THR A 361 0.74 22.50 11.59
CA THR A 361 0.38 23.89 11.76
C THR A 361 -0.95 23.95 12.54
N ARG A 362 -1.42 25.16 12.88
CA ARG A 362 -2.71 25.23 13.56
C ARG A 362 -3.82 24.74 12.62
N PRO A 363 -4.71 23.82 13.09
CA PRO A 363 -5.74 23.20 12.24
C PRO A 363 -6.70 24.20 11.59
N GLU A 364 -6.87 25.38 12.20
CA GLU A 364 -7.74 26.46 11.71
C GLU A 364 -7.16 27.21 10.49
N HIS A 365 -5.89 26.94 10.12
CA HIS A 365 -5.17 27.73 9.14
C HIS A 365 -4.35 26.85 8.20
N PRO A 366 -4.91 26.39 7.07
CA PRO A 366 -4.22 25.52 6.13
C PRO A 366 -3.00 26.21 5.52
N VAL A 367 -1.97 25.41 5.24
CA VAL A 367 -0.78 25.83 4.51
C VAL A 367 -1.15 26.13 3.05
N ARG A 368 -0.69 27.26 2.51
CA ARG A 368 -1.06 27.71 1.15
C ARG A 368 0.03 27.51 0.12
N ALA A 369 1.26 27.80 0.45
CA ALA A 369 2.39 27.67 -0.47
C ALA A 369 3.68 27.33 0.28
N LEU A 370 4.60 26.70 -0.43
CA LEU A 370 5.92 26.32 0.02
C LEU A 370 6.99 26.86 -0.92
N SER A 371 8.15 27.25 -0.37
CA SER A 371 9.31 27.56 -1.18
C SER A 371 10.59 27.19 -0.46
N THR A 372 11.47 26.48 -1.17
CA THR A 372 12.76 26.03 -0.64
C THR A 372 13.80 27.12 -0.82
N ALA A 373 14.49 27.48 0.26
CA ALA A 373 15.60 28.42 0.22
C ALA A 373 16.92 27.70 -0.11
N THR A 374 17.93 28.46 -0.52
CA THR A 374 19.27 27.94 -0.88
C THR A 374 20.00 27.30 0.31
N ASP A 375 19.66 27.68 1.55
CA ASP A 375 20.16 27.05 2.77
C ASP A 375 19.48 25.73 3.14
N GLY A 376 18.55 25.24 2.30
CA GLY A 376 17.78 24.02 2.52
C GLY A 376 16.60 24.21 3.46
N SER A 377 16.37 25.38 4.02
CA SER A 377 15.18 25.66 4.81
C SER A 377 13.94 25.83 3.92
N LEU A 378 12.78 25.47 4.47
CA LEU A 378 11.50 25.52 3.76
C LEU A 378 10.67 26.68 4.33
N TRP A 379 10.34 27.63 3.47
CA TRP A 379 9.40 28.70 3.80
C TRP A 379 7.97 28.25 3.57
N VAL A 380 7.10 28.64 4.50
CA VAL A 380 5.71 28.21 4.57
C VAL A 380 4.80 29.43 4.64
N ALA A 381 3.94 29.60 3.65
CA ALA A 381 2.86 30.59 3.68
C ALA A 381 1.63 29.98 4.35
N ASN A 382 1.15 30.65 5.41
CA ASN A 382 -0.01 30.21 6.15
C ASN A 382 -1.07 31.33 6.13
N HIS A 383 -2.31 30.97 5.85
CA HIS A 383 -3.39 31.89 5.54
C HIS A 383 -3.63 32.99 6.63
N LEU A 384 -3.65 32.67 7.91
CA LEU A 384 -3.92 33.64 8.98
C LEU A 384 -2.73 33.93 9.90
N ASN A 385 -1.69 33.09 9.89
CA ASN A 385 -0.53 33.24 10.77
C ASN A 385 0.67 33.87 10.08
N GLY A 386 0.54 34.23 8.79
CA GLY A 386 1.58 34.89 8.04
C GLY A 386 2.61 33.92 7.47
N LEU A 387 3.88 34.06 7.88
CA LEU A 387 5.01 33.35 7.34
C LEU A 387 5.67 32.47 8.43
N ALA A 388 6.05 31.26 8.07
CA ALA A 388 6.83 30.37 8.92
C ALA A 388 7.99 29.76 8.15
N GLN A 389 8.96 29.17 8.86
CA GLN A 389 10.10 28.48 8.27
C GLN A 389 10.29 27.12 8.95
N ILE A 390 10.56 26.10 8.16
CA ILE A 390 10.94 24.79 8.65
C ILE A 390 12.45 24.64 8.45
N ARG A 391 13.18 24.36 9.54
CA ARG A 391 14.61 24.06 9.55
C ARG A 391 14.83 22.73 10.28
N ASN A 392 15.54 21.80 9.65
CA ASN A 392 15.83 20.49 10.24
C ASN A 392 14.56 19.76 10.78
N GLY A 393 13.47 19.84 10.05
CA GLY A 393 12.21 19.21 10.46
C GLY A 393 11.44 19.93 11.58
N VAL A 394 11.91 21.07 12.04
CA VAL A 394 11.26 21.83 13.12
C VAL A 394 10.67 23.13 12.56
N LEU A 395 9.43 23.43 12.93
CA LEU A 395 8.79 24.69 12.60
C LEU A 395 9.38 25.82 13.45
N VAL A 396 10.12 26.69 12.80
CA VAL A 396 10.72 27.87 13.41
C VAL A 396 9.98 29.10 12.89
N ARG A 397 9.59 29.97 13.77
CA ARG A 397 9.11 31.28 13.34
C ARG A 397 10.30 32.20 13.09
N PRO A 398 10.39 32.82 11.90
CA PRO A 398 11.20 33.99 11.79
C PRO A 398 10.68 35.05 12.78
N ASN A 399 11.56 35.94 13.22
CA ASN A 399 11.18 37.08 14.04
C ASN A 399 9.85 37.66 13.52
N PRO A 400 8.89 37.98 14.41
CA PRO A 400 7.60 38.46 13.97
C PRO A 400 7.81 39.57 12.95
N LEU A 401 7.17 39.43 11.80
CA LEU A 401 7.17 40.50 10.79
C LEU A 401 6.83 41.80 11.54
N PRO A 402 7.57 42.88 11.37
CA PRO A 402 7.35 44.08 12.14
C PRO A 402 5.89 44.50 12.15
N PRO A 403 5.31 44.87 13.29
CA PRO A 403 3.92 45.28 13.38
C PRO A 403 3.61 46.40 12.38
N GLY A 404 2.58 46.24 11.57
CA GLY A 404 2.19 47.20 10.54
C GLY A 404 2.71 46.92 9.12
N LEU A 405 3.50 45.86 8.94
CA LEU A 405 4.06 45.48 7.64
C LEU A 405 3.08 44.66 6.75
N ILE A 406 2.23 43.88 7.37
CA ILE A 406 1.09 43.25 6.69
C ILE A 406 -0.14 44.03 7.09
N PRO A 407 -0.96 44.55 6.17
CA PRO A 407 -2.20 45.23 6.50
C PRO A 407 -3.00 44.36 7.47
N GLN A 408 -3.59 44.98 8.51
CA GLN A 408 -4.43 44.25 9.48
C GLN A 408 -5.52 43.47 8.73
N GLY A 409 -5.60 42.15 9.00
CA GLY A 409 -6.53 41.27 8.30
C GLY A 409 -6.02 40.70 6.96
N SER A 410 -4.78 40.96 6.57
CA SER A 410 -4.19 40.41 5.35
C SER A 410 -3.64 39.01 5.57
N TYR A 411 -3.72 38.18 4.52
CA TYR A 411 -3.29 36.80 4.49
C TYR A 411 -2.07 36.64 3.61
N VAL A 412 -1.11 35.80 4.01
CA VAL A 412 -0.01 35.37 3.14
C VAL A 412 -0.46 34.11 2.38
N ASN A 413 -0.54 34.22 1.05
CA ASN A 413 -0.96 33.10 0.19
C ASN A 413 0.19 32.52 -0.62
N ALA A 414 1.20 33.31 -0.96
CA ALA A 414 2.28 32.88 -1.85
C ALA A 414 3.64 33.30 -1.28
N VAL A 415 4.62 32.45 -1.48
CA VAL A 415 6.01 32.64 -1.08
C VAL A 415 6.94 32.09 -2.14
N LEU A 416 8.03 32.85 -2.42
CA LEU A 416 9.08 32.42 -3.36
C LEU A 416 10.44 32.87 -2.84
N ALA A 417 11.32 31.91 -2.56
CA ALA A 417 12.70 32.15 -2.15
C ALA A 417 13.61 32.20 -3.39
N GLU A 418 14.36 33.27 -3.55
CA GLU A 418 15.36 33.46 -4.61
C GLU A 418 16.69 33.88 -4.01
N GLY A 419 17.64 32.96 -4.00
CA GLY A 419 18.89 33.19 -3.28
C GLY A 419 18.66 33.44 -1.79
N ASN A 420 19.12 34.59 -1.27
CA ASN A 420 18.88 35.01 0.11
C ASN A 420 17.66 35.93 0.27
N LEU A 421 16.90 36.15 -0.77
CA LEU A 421 15.74 37.03 -0.77
C LEU A 421 14.43 36.23 -0.76
N LEU A 422 13.39 36.78 -0.17
CA LEU A 422 12.10 36.13 -0.05
C LEU A 422 10.98 37.04 -0.59
N TRP A 423 10.33 36.61 -1.66
CA TRP A 423 9.12 37.24 -2.14
C TRP A 423 7.92 36.71 -1.38
N VAL A 424 7.03 37.61 -0.99
CA VAL A 424 5.83 37.30 -0.20
C VAL A 424 4.64 38.02 -0.80
N GLY A 425 3.57 37.26 -1.10
CA GLY A 425 2.34 37.76 -1.66
C GLY A 425 1.12 37.40 -0.82
N GLY A 426 0.16 38.30 -0.77
CA GLY A 426 -1.06 38.10 0.00
C GLY A 426 -2.19 39.01 -0.43
N TYR A 427 -3.15 39.19 0.46
CA TYR A 427 -4.31 40.05 0.20
C TYR A 427 -3.88 41.53 0.23
N GLY A 428 -3.92 42.17 -0.91
CA GLY A 428 -3.62 43.58 -1.07
C GLY A 428 -2.14 43.96 -0.99
N PHE A 429 -1.20 43.00 -0.93
CA PHE A 429 0.24 43.34 -0.89
C PHE A 429 1.10 42.33 -1.66
N LEU A 430 2.25 42.80 -2.11
CA LEU A 430 3.37 42.04 -2.64
C LEU A 430 4.67 42.66 -2.13
N GLY A 431 5.57 41.89 -1.58
CA GLY A 431 6.79 42.41 -0.99
C GLY A 431 8.01 41.51 -1.17
N LEU A 432 9.18 42.13 -1.09
CA LEU A 432 10.47 41.48 -1.09
C LEU A 432 11.15 41.67 0.25
N LEU A 433 11.52 40.58 0.91
CA LEU A 433 12.20 40.56 2.22
C LEU A 433 13.66 40.21 2.07
N ASP A 434 14.49 40.81 2.92
CA ASP A 434 15.88 40.43 3.15
C ASP A 434 15.97 39.23 4.15
N PRO A 435 17.16 38.66 4.39
CA PRO A 435 17.34 37.58 5.37
C PRO A 435 17.01 37.95 6.82
N THR A 436 16.90 39.26 7.11
CA THR A 436 16.50 39.76 8.44
C THR A 436 15.01 40.02 8.56
N ASN A 437 14.24 39.62 7.54
CA ASN A 437 12.80 39.84 7.43
C ASN A 437 12.38 41.32 7.35
N ARG A 438 13.21 42.17 6.80
CA ARG A 438 12.88 43.58 6.50
C ARG A 438 12.46 43.67 5.02
N PHE A 439 11.48 44.49 4.73
CA PHE A 439 11.09 44.77 3.35
C PHE A 439 12.18 45.60 2.65
N LEU A 440 12.75 45.05 1.59
CA LEU A 440 13.57 45.79 0.64
C LEU A 440 12.69 46.56 -0.35
N TRP A 441 11.52 46.03 -0.62
CA TRP A 441 10.55 46.60 -1.52
C TRP A 441 9.15 46.09 -1.20
N GLN A 442 8.15 46.95 -1.37
CA GLN A 442 6.72 46.58 -1.20
C GLN A 442 5.91 47.38 -2.20
N SER A 443 4.88 46.74 -2.74
CA SER A 443 3.83 47.37 -3.50
C SER A 443 2.50 47.29 -2.77
N ASP A 444 1.91 48.41 -2.49
CA ASP A 444 0.58 48.51 -1.93
C ASP A 444 -0.44 48.36 -3.04
N ARG A 445 -1.35 47.39 -2.87
CA ARG A 445 -2.45 47.12 -3.81
C ARG A 445 -1.99 46.75 -5.24
N PRO A 446 -1.03 45.80 -5.41
CA PRO A 446 -0.58 45.36 -6.73
C PRO A 446 -1.72 44.77 -7.57
N SER A 447 -2.78 44.29 -6.92
CA SER A 447 -3.96 43.67 -7.50
C SER A 447 -5.26 44.46 -7.25
N GLY A 448 -5.18 45.75 -6.92
CA GLY A 448 -6.37 46.48 -6.51
C GLY A 448 -6.93 45.96 -5.19
N ASN A 449 -8.15 45.40 -5.20
CA ASN A 449 -8.75 44.74 -4.04
C ASN A 449 -8.55 43.21 -4.03
N GLY A 450 -7.70 42.63 -4.92
CA GLY A 450 -7.46 41.20 -5.05
C GLY A 450 -6.30 40.72 -4.20
N SER A 451 -6.05 39.41 -4.30
CA SER A 451 -4.96 38.71 -3.63
C SER A 451 -3.91 38.25 -4.64
N VAL A 452 -2.63 38.28 -4.23
CA VAL A 452 -1.58 37.51 -4.89
C VAL A 452 -1.68 36.07 -4.41
N LEU A 453 -1.90 35.14 -5.33
CA LEU A 453 -2.16 33.73 -5.04
C LEU A 453 -1.00 32.79 -5.43
N SER A 454 -0.15 33.21 -6.39
CA SER A 454 0.96 32.39 -6.86
C SER A 454 2.14 33.27 -7.24
N LEU A 455 3.37 32.79 -7.05
CA LEU A 455 4.60 33.44 -7.44
C LEU A 455 5.47 32.50 -8.26
N CYS A 456 6.14 33.02 -9.27
CA CYS A 456 7.09 32.29 -10.12
C CYS A 456 8.22 33.20 -10.54
N SER A 457 9.46 32.73 -10.62
CA SER A 457 10.62 33.49 -11.09
C SER A 457 10.46 33.92 -12.55
N ALA A 458 11.00 35.09 -12.91
CA ALA A 458 11.03 35.61 -14.27
C ALA A 458 12.42 35.47 -14.89
N PRO A 459 12.56 35.41 -16.24
CA PRO A 459 13.85 35.28 -16.90
C PRO A 459 14.80 36.47 -16.67
N ASP A 460 14.25 37.64 -16.41
CA ASP A 460 14.97 38.89 -16.18
C ASP A 460 15.50 39.06 -14.74
N GLY A 461 15.33 38.02 -13.90
CA GLY A 461 15.63 38.10 -12.47
C GLY A 461 14.56 38.79 -11.63
N GLY A 462 13.43 39.12 -12.22
CA GLY A 462 12.19 39.55 -11.56
C GLY A 462 11.28 38.40 -11.23
N ILE A 463 9.99 38.67 -11.00
CA ILE A 463 8.99 37.64 -10.69
C ILE A 463 7.69 37.83 -11.49
N TRP A 464 6.96 36.75 -11.60
CA TRP A 464 5.57 36.73 -11.99
C TRP A 464 4.68 36.45 -10.78
N ALA A 465 3.61 37.21 -10.65
CA ALA A 465 2.61 37.03 -9.60
C ALA A 465 1.22 36.75 -10.23
N GLY A 466 0.59 35.69 -9.81
CA GLY A 466 -0.77 35.30 -10.20
C GLY A 466 -1.79 35.94 -9.26
N LEU A 467 -2.81 36.59 -9.83
CA LEU A 467 -3.75 37.38 -9.10
C LEU A 467 -5.14 36.73 -9.02
N SER A 468 -5.88 37.04 -7.97
CA SER A 468 -7.27 36.57 -7.80
C SER A 468 -8.28 37.31 -8.70
N ASP A 469 -7.86 38.40 -9.35
CA ASP A 469 -8.70 39.24 -10.20
C ASP A 469 -8.43 39.08 -11.70
N SER A 470 -8.16 37.83 -12.10
CA SER A 470 -8.05 37.41 -13.49
C SER A 470 -6.89 38.03 -14.27
N ALA A 471 -5.72 38.16 -13.64
CA ALA A 471 -4.52 38.68 -14.29
C ALA A 471 -3.23 38.04 -13.76
N ILE A 472 -2.18 38.16 -14.54
CA ILE A 472 -0.81 37.95 -14.06
C ILE A 472 -0.07 39.29 -14.00
N LEU A 473 0.85 39.43 -13.05
CA LEU A 473 1.63 40.64 -12.84
C LEU A 473 3.10 40.31 -13.00
N HIS A 474 3.80 41.01 -13.86
CA HIS A 474 5.27 40.95 -13.96
C HIS A 474 5.90 42.07 -13.14
N VAL A 475 6.86 41.73 -12.29
CA VAL A 475 7.72 42.66 -11.56
C VAL A 475 9.11 42.53 -12.15
N SER A 476 9.53 43.51 -12.96
CA SER A 476 10.83 43.45 -13.65
C SER A 476 12.00 43.72 -12.70
N HIS A 477 13.18 43.17 -13.05
CA HIS A 477 14.43 43.45 -12.38
C HIS A 477 15.33 44.25 -13.33
N PRO A 478 16.10 45.29 -12.85
CA PRO A 478 16.20 45.76 -11.45
C PRO A 478 15.15 46.83 -11.08
N ASP A 479 14.45 47.40 -12.05
CA ASP A 479 13.62 48.61 -11.84
C ASP A 479 12.34 48.37 -11.06
N ARG A 480 11.98 47.09 -10.85
CA ARG A 480 10.75 46.66 -10.15
C ARG A 480 9.48 47.31 -10.69
N ARG A 481 9.45 47.51 -12.01
CA ARG A 481 8.26 48.03 -12.74
C ARG A 481 7.20 46.96 -12.78
N LEU A 482 5.98 47.33 -12.47
CA LEU A 482 4.80 46.47 -12.49
C LEU A 482 4.14 46.52 -13.86
N THR A 483 4.02 45.35 -14.50
CA THR A 483 3.32 45.16 -15.76
C THR A 483 2.20 44.13 -15.56
N ARG A 484 0.92 44.59 -15.70
CA ARG A 484 -0.25 43.72 -15.53
C ARG A 484 -0.73 43.22 -16.86
N ILE A 485 -0.98 41.90 -16.94
CA ILE A 485 -1.46 41.21 -18.14
C ILE A 485 -2.76 40.48 -17.77
N PRO A 486 -3.93 40.88 -18.35
CA PRO A 486 -5.17 40.17 -18.07
C PRO A 486 -5.18 38.77 -18.69
N LEU A 487 -5.86 37.83 -18.05
CA LEU A 487 -6.12 36.50 -18.62
C LEU A 487 -7.08 36.57 -19.80
N PRO A 488 -7.00 35.64 -20.77
CA PRO A 488 -7.94 35.57 -21.89
C PRO A 488 -9.38 35.35 -21.44
N HIS A 489 -9.54 34.58 -20.36
CA HIS A 489 -10.84 34.28 -19.72
C HIS A 489 -10.79 34.60 -18.23
N PRO A 490 -11.84 35.19 -17.65
CA PRO A 490 -11.86 35.53 -16.22
C PRO A 490 -11.77 34.29 -15.34
N GLY A 491 -10.89 34.34 -14.33
CA GLY A 491 -10.69 33.25 -13.36
C GLY A 491 -9.53 33.54 -12.45
N ARG A 492 -9.59 33.10 -11.21
CA ARG A 492 -8.49 33.21 -10.24
C ARG A 492 -7.29 32.38 -10.66
N VAL A 493 -6.09 32.95 -10.55
CA VAL A 493 -4.85 32.19 -10.81
C VAL A 493 -4.50 31.35 -9.59
N HIS A 494 -4.41 30.03 -9.76
CA HIS A 494 -4.07 29.10 -8.70
C HIS A 494 -2.59 28.74 -8.67
N GLY A 495 -1.95 28.59 -9.83
CA GLY A 495 -0.57 28.21 -9.95
C GLY A 495 0.08 28.72 -11.22
N MET A 496 1.39 28.88 -11.17
CA MET A 496 2.19 29.26 -12.34
C MET A 496 3.47 28.45 -12.38
N SER A 497 3.94 28.14 -13.59
CA SER A 497 5.22 27.50 -13.83
C SER A 497 5.85 28.06 -15.10
N ARG A 498 7.17 28.09 -15.17
CA ARG A 498 7.92 28.69 -16.25
C ARG A 498 8.80 27.71 -16.98
N HIS A 499 8.87 27.85 -18.30
CA HIS A 499 9.89 27.22 -19.13
C HIS A 499 10.39 28.23 -20.17
N GLY A 500 11.69 28.55 -20.10
CA GLY A 500 12.24 29.63 -20.94
C GLY A 500 11.54 30.96 -20.71
N ASN A 501 10.98 31.55 -21.75
CA ASN A 501 10.20 32.79 -21.70
C ASN A 501 8.68 32.55 -21.55
N ALA A 502 8.22 31.29 -21.66
CA ALA A 502 6.82 30.95 -21.56
C ALA A 502 6.40 30.75 -20.09
N ILE A 503 5.26 31.34 -19.75
CA ILE A 503 4.61 31.23 -18.44
C ILE A 503 3.33 30.43 -18.60
N TRP A 504 3.27 29.30 -17.97
CA TRP A 504 2.07 28.50 -17.85
C TRP A 504 1.27 28.92 -16.62
N VAL A 505 -0.02 29.14 -16.80
CA VAL A 505 -0.91 29.68 -15.79
C VAL A 505 -2.12 28.77 -15.60
N ALA A 506 -2.24 28.19 -14.42
CA ALA A 506 -3.40 27.41 -14.01
C ALA A 506 -4.42 28.36 -13.36
N SER A 507 -5.66 28.38 -13.87
CA SER A 507 -6.73 29.24 -13.37
C SER A 507 -8.08 28.53 -13.29
N GLU A 508 -9.05 29.13 -12.62
CA GLU A 508 -10.44 28.63 -12.60
C GLU A 508 -11.05 28.50 -14.01
N SER A 509 -10.61 29.33 -14.96
CA SER A 509 -11.09 29.31 -16.35
C SER A 509 -10.31 28.29 -17.23
N GLY A 510 -9.37 27.56 -16.66
CA GLY A 510 -8.56 26.56 -17.36
C GLY A 510 -7.06 26.89 -17.38
N LEU A 511 -6.33 26.21 -18.24
CA LEU A 511 -4.89 26.39 -18.44
C LEU A 511 -4.63 27.45 -19.51
N HIS A 512 -3.64 28.31 -19.28
CA HIS A 512 -3.21 29.35 -20.22
C HIS A 512 -1.68 29.35 -20.35
N CYS A 513 -1.15 29.78 -21.49
CA CYS A 513 0.28 29.91 -21.72
C CYS A 513 0.60 31.31 -22.31
N TRP A 514 1.37 32.09 -21.57
CA TRP A 514 1.89 33.39 -22.00
C TRP A 514 3.27 33.21 -22.60
N THR A 515 3.49 33.61 -23.85
CA THR A 515 4.76 33.41 -24.57
C THR A 515 5.82 34.50 -24.27
N GLY A 516 5.44 35.51 -23.52
CA GLY A 516 6.19 36.75 -23.32
C GLY A 516 5.62 37.91 -24.10
N THR A 517 4.88 37.66 -25.17
CA THR A 517 4.26 38.66 -26.04
C THR A 517 2.76 38.49 -26.23
N GLU A 518 2.28 37.23 -26.29
CA GLU A 518 0.88 36.91 -26.54
C GLU A 518 0.45 35.62 -25.81
N TRP A 519 -0.84 35.42 -25.69
CA TRP A 519 -1.42 34.19 -25.16
C TRP A 519 -1.48 33.11 -26.23
N LYS A 520 -0.81 31.97 -26.01
CA LYS A 520 -0.85 30.81 -26.89
C LYS A 520 -2.26 30.20 -26.88
N LYS A 521 -2.80 29.89 -28.05
CA LYS A 521 -4.04 29.12 -28.16
C LYS A 521 -3.78 27.66 -27.82
N LEU A 522 -4.47 27.14 -26.79
CA LEU A 522 -4.39 25.74 -26.36
C LEU A 522 -5.53 24.90 -26.97
N PRO A 523 -5.39 23.55 -26.98
CA PRO A 523 -6.41 22.65 -27.53
C PRO A 523 -7.77 22.79 -26.85
N ALA A 524 -8.84 22.75 -27.64
CA ALA A 524 -10.21 22.86 -27.13
C ALA A 524 -10.61 21.69 -26.20
N ALA A 525 -9.94 20.53 -26.31
CA ALA A 525 -10.14 19.38 -25.43
C ALA A 525 -9.89 19.68 -23.94
N LEU A 526 -9.04 20.68 -23.63
CA LEU A 526 -8.80 21.12 -22.25
C LEU A 526 -10.05 21.70 -21.57
N ASN A 527 -10.98 22.26 -22.33
CA ASN A 527 -12.19 22.86 -21.77
C ASN A 527 -13.12 21.83 -21.11
N SER A 528 -13.06 20.57 -21.54
CA SER A 528 -13.84 19.47 -20.95
C SER A 528 -13.34 19.03 -19.58
N LEU A 529 -12.09 19.38 -19.23
CA LEU A 529 -11.46 18.99 -17.95
C LEU A 529 -11.75 19.96 -16.79
N GLY A 530 -12.44 21.06 -17.06
CA GLY A 530 -12.77 22.08 -16.06
C GLY A 530 -11.62 23.04 -15.78
N GLY A 531 -11.59 23.63 -14.57
CA GLY A 531 -10.54 24.55 -14.12
C GLY A 531 -9.20 23.85 -13.94
N ALA A 532 -8.10 24.59 -14.15
CA ALA A 532 -6.76 24.15 -13.81
C ALA A 532 -6.42 24.55 -12.37
N ARG A 533 -5.96 23.60 -11.56
CA ARG A 533 -5.65 23.79 -10.14
C ARG A 533 -4.17 24.02 -9.88
N CYS A 534 -3.33 23.37 -10.64
CA CYS A 534 -1.88 23.49 -10.56
C CYS A 534 -1.26 23.25 -11.93
N VAL A 535 -0.05 23.76 -12.14
CA VAL A 535 0.77 23.49 -13.33
C VAL A 535 2.22 23.31 -12.91
N PHE A 536 2.85 22.34 -13.48
CA PHE A 536 4.26 22.03 -13.31
C PHE A 536 4.92 21.88 -14.67
N VAL A 537 6.10 22.47 -14.84
CA VAL A 537 6.91 22.29 -16.03
C VAL A 537 8.26 21.76 -15.60
N ASP A 538 8.66 20.65 -16.19
CA ASP A 538 9.96 20.07 -15.87
C ASP A 538 11.11 20.79 -16.56
N SER A 539 12.35 20.38 -16.26
CA SER A 539 13.54 20.93 -16.89
C SER A 539 13.64 20.64 -18.39
N GLY A 540 12.98 19.61 -18.87
CA GLY A 540 12.90 19.22 -20.29
C GLY A 540 11.84 19.99 -21.07
N GLY A 541 10.96 20.72 -20.41
CA GLY A 541 9.86 21.47 -21.03
C GLY A 541 8.53 20.70 -21.06
N MET A 542 8.46 19.49 -20.51
CA MET A 542 7.23 18.75 -20.36
C MET A 542 6.29 19.47 -19.37
N VAL A 543 5.07 19.69 -19.80
CA VAL A 543 4.06 20.41 -19.02
C VAL A 543 3.03 19.44 -18.46
N LEU A 544 2.79 19.50 -17.15
CA LEU A 544 1.74 18.76 -16.49
C LEU A 544 0.77 19.75 -15.84
N ALA A 545 -0.50 19.64 -16.15
CA ALA A 545 -1.54 20.49 -15.56
C ALA A 545 -2.59 19.64 -14.85
N GLY A 546 -2.71 19.85 -13.55
CA GLY A 546 -3.75 19.25 -12.72
C GLY A 546 -5.06 20.01 -12.91
N MET A 547 -6.08 19.31 -13.39
CA MET A 547 -7.39 19.85 -13.73
C MET A 547 -8.46 19.32 -12.75
N ASP A 548 -9.66 19.84 -12.85
CA ASP A 548 -10.79 19.37 -12.02
C ASP A 548 -11.15 17.90 -12.31
N GLN A 549 -10.95 17.43 -13.54
CA GLN A 549 -11.37 16.08 -13.98
C GLN A 549 -10.27 15.28 -14.66
N GLY A 550 -9.00 15.67 -14.54
CA GLY A 550 -7.89 14.93 -15.14
C GLY A 550 -6.52 15.56 -14.94
N LEU A 551 -5.53 14.89 -15.47
CA LEU A 551 -4.17 15.38 -15.65
C LEU A 551 -3.90 15.53 -17.13
N TRP A 552 -3.60 16.75 -17.58
CA TRP A 552 -3.11 16.99 -18.94
C TRP A 552 -1.59 16.98 -18.94
N ILE A 553 -1.02 16.31 -19.93
CA ILE A 553 0.42 16.15 -20.13
C ILE A 553 0.77 16.54 -21.56
N ASP A 554 1.79 17.39 -21.72
CA ASP A 554 2.31 17.88 -23.01
C ASP A 554 3.84 17.82 -22.98
N ASP A 555 4.45 16.99 -23.83
CA ASP A 555 5.90 16.91 -24.00
C ASP A 555 6.44 17.78 -25.14
N GLY A 556 5.55 18.53 -25.79
CA GLY A 556 5.83 19.35 -26.96
C GLY A 556 5.47 18.66 -28.27
N ASP A 557 5.61 17.34 -28.36
CA ASP A 557 5.27 16.53 -29.53
C ASP A 557 3.92 15.82 -29.39
N HIS A 558 3.58 15.37 -28.15
CA HIS A 558 2.39 14.63 -27.85
C HIS A 558 1.60 15.27 -26.70
N GLN A 559 0.29 15.22 -26.80
CA GLN A 559 -0.62 15.73 -25.80
C GLN A 559 -1.61 14.64 -25.41
N VAL A 560 -1.67 14.33 -24.11
CA VAL A 560 -2.53 13.28 -23.58
C VAL A 560 -3.27 13.76 -22.33
N VAL A 561 -4.40 13.12 -22.06
CA VAL A 561 -5.20 13.36 -20.87
C VAL A 561 -5.32 12.06 -20.08
N ALA A 562 -4.89 12.09 -18.85
CA ALA A 562 -5.12 11.00 -17.93
C ALA A 562 -6.36 11.26 -17.05
N THR A 563 -7.26 10.28 -16.99
CA THR A 563 -8.51 10.30 -16.23
C THR A 563 -8.62 9.08 -15.31
N VAL A 564 -9.75 8.91 -14.63
CA VAL A 564 -10.02 7.67 -13.86
C VAL A 564 -10.01 6.44 -14.78
N GLU A 565 -10.51 6.58 -16.01
CA GLU A 565 -10.55 5.47 -16.97
C GLU A 565 -9.14 5.03 -17.38
N SER A 566 -8.21 5.96 -17.42
CA SER A 566 -6.79 5.69 -17.71
C SER A 566 -5.95 5.34 -16.50
N GLY A 567 -6.53 5.19 -15.29
CA GLY A 567 -5.87 4.67 -14.09
C GLY A 567 -5.55 5.69 -13.00
N LEU A 568 -5.94 6.96 -13.10
CA LEU A 568 -5.76 7.92 -12.02
C LEU A 568 -6.83 7.75 -10.92
N PRO A 569 -6.43 7.65 -9.63
CA PRO A 569 -7.36 7.23 -8.56
C PRO A 569 -8.21 8.37 -7.99
N SER A 570 -7.89 9.65 -8.23
CA SER A 570 -8.57 10.76 -7.55
C SER A 570 -8.43 12.10 -8.25
N PHE A 571 -9.44 12.95 -8.09
CA PHE A 571 -9.53 14.35 -8.54
C PHE A 571 -10.15 15.25 -7.47
N PRO A 572 -9.96 16.58 -7.55
CA PRO A 572 -9.05 17.32 -8.43
C PRO A 572 -7.58 17.12 -8.04
N ILE A 573 -6.65 17.29 -9.02
CA ILE A 573 -5.21 17.30 -8.76
C ILE A 573 -4.84 18.72 -8.33
N GLN A 574 -4.34 18.87 -7.10
CA GLN A 574 -4.09 20.16 -6.47
C GLN A 574 -2.63 20.57 -6.44
N GLN A 575 -1.73 19.57 -6.49
CA GLN A 575 -0.29 19.77 -6.36
C GLN A 575 0.45 18.82 -7.30
N ILE A 576 1.53 19.29 -7.89
CA ILE A 576 2.41 18.48 -8.74
C ILE A 576 3.86 18.80 -8.39
N VAL A 577 4.69 17.78 -8.23
CA VAL A 577 6.12 17.92 -8.02
C VAL A 577 6.85 16.70 -8.60
N ALA A 578 8.05 16.90 -9.11
CA ALA A 578 8.93 15.82 -9.52
C ALA A 578 9.91 15.47 -8.40
N ASP A 579 10.20 14.18 -8.21
CA ASP A 579 11.29 13.74 -7.35
C ASP A 579 12.64 13.78 -8.10
N ALA A 580 13.72 13.50 -7.39
CA ALA A 580 15.09 13.52 -7.94
C ALA A 580 15.31 12.45 -9.02
N GLN A 581 14.46 11.44 -9.12
CA GLN A 581 14.49 10.40 -10.13
C GLN A 581 13.59 10.73 -11.34
N GLY A 582 12.92 11.87 -11.34
CA GLY A 582 12.01 12.31 -12.39
C GLY A 582 10.61 11.68 -12.31
N ASN A 583 10.27 10.94 -11.25
CA ASN A 583 8.90 10.50 -11.06
C ASN A 583 8.03 11.68 -10.65
N ILE A 584 6.81 11.71 -11.13
CA ILE A 584 5.84 12.76 -10.82
C ILE A 584 4.96 12.34 -9.65
N TRP A 585 4.83 13.26 -8.72
CA TRP A 585 3.97 13.12 -7.55
C TRP A 585 2.81 14.11 -7.64
N LEU A 586 1.60 13.58 -7.52
CA LEU A 586 0.36 14.32 -7.58
C LEU A 586 -0.29 14.35 -6.21
N GLY A 587 -0.62 15.54 -5.74
CA GLY A 587 -1.39 15.73 -4.50
C GLY A 587 -2.86 15.95 -4.79
N SER A 588 -3.73 15.23 -4.07
CA SER A 588 -5.18 15.28 -4.17
C SER A 588 -5.84 15.34 -2.78
N PRO A 589 -7.16 15.59 -2.68
CA PRO A 589 -7.87 15.50 -1.39
C PRO A 589 -7.91 14.09 -0.77
N ARG A 590 -7.45 13.08 -1.49
CA ARG A 590 -7.47 11.66 -1.06
C ARG A 590 -6.09 11.05 -0.90
N GLY A 591 -5.02 11.84 -0.96
CA GLY A 591 -3.66 11.39 -0.81
C GLY A 591 -2.73 11.78 -1.94
N LEU A 592 -1.60 11.09 -2.00
CA LEU A 592 -0.55 11.31 -2.99
C LEU A 592 -0.53 10.17 -4.01
N THR A 593 -0.29 10.51 -5.26
CA THR A 593 -0.15 9.54 -6.34
C THR A 593 1.19 9.70 -7.01
N LYS A 594 1.99 8.64 -7.05
CA LYS A 594 3.26 8.59 -7.77
C LYS A 594 3.05 7.98 -9.16
N ILE A 595 3.59 8.65 -10.17
CA ILE A 595 3.69 8.15 -11.54
C ILE A 595 5.16 8.03 -11.87
N GLY A 596 5.60 6.85 -12.29
CA GLY A 596 6.98 6.66 -12.70
C GLY A 596 7.30 7.43 -13.99
N ALA A 597 8.51 7.98 -14.08
CA ALA A 597 8.95 8.70 -15.29
C ALA A 597 8.82 7.83 -16.56
N ALA A 598 9.13 6.54 -16.44
CA ALA A 598 8.96 5.58 -17.52
C ALA A 598 7.49 5.37 -17.94
N GLU A 599 6.57 5.42 -17.00
CA GLU A 599 5.12 5.28 -17.23
C GLU A 599 4.57 6.49 -18.00
N ILE A 600 5.02 7.70 -17.66
CA ILE A 600 4.64 8.91 -18.39
C ILE A 600 5.14 8.83 -19.83
N ALA A 601 6.40 8.44 -20.01
CA ALA A 601 6.98 8.31 -21.33
C ALA A 601 6.25 7.24 -22.18
N GLN A 602 5.76 6.18 -21.57
CA GLN A 602 4.96 5.16 -22.24
C GLN A 602 3.55 5.63 -22.54
N PHE A 603 2.92 6.35 -21.61
CA PHE A 603 1.56 6.88 -21.76
C PHE A 603 1.46 7.95 -22.86
N LEU A 604 2.54 8.66 -23.12
CA LEU A 604 2.65 9.63 -24.22
C LEU A 604 2.69 8.98 -25.63
N GLN A 605 3.00 7.68 -25.70
CA GLN A 605 2.98 6.96 -26.98
C GLN A 605 1.52 6.70 -27.42
N PRO A 606 1.22 6.71 -28.73
CA PRO A 606 -0.13 6.49 -29.25
C PRO A 606 -0.57 5.02 -29.13
N THR A 607 -0.65 4.50 -27.95
CA THR A 607 -1.04 3.13 -27.64
C THR A 607 -2.09 3.16 -26.53
N ASP A 608 -3.00 2.19 -26.57
CA ASP A 608 -4.13 2.10 -25.60
C ASP A 608 -3.62 1.55 -24.24
N HIS A 609 -2.74 2.31 -23.56
CA HIS A 609 -2.17 1.92 -22.27
C HIS A 609 -2.85 2.64 -21.13
N SER A 610 -3.26 1.89 -20.13
CA SER A 610 -3.62 2.47 -18.82
C SER A 610 -2.36 2.86 -18.04
N LEU A 611 -2.45 3.95 -17.31
CA LEU A 611 -1.37 4.50 -16.51
C LEU A 611 -1.23 3.65 -15.23
N SER A 612 -0.07 3.05 -15.04
CA SER A 612 0.24 2.37 -13.78
C SER A 612 0.71 3.38 -12.74
N VAL A 613 -0.05 3.55 -11.68
CA VAL A 613 0.24 4.54 -10.63
C VAL A 613 0.34 3.89 -9.26
N GLN A 614 1.06 4.55 -8.36
CA GLN A 614 1.16 4.13 -6.97
C GLN A 614 0.49 5.19 -6.08
N HIS A 615 -0.68 4.85 -5.56
CA HIS A 615 -1.43 5.75 -4.68
C HIS A 615 -1.07 5.51 -3.21
N GLN A 616 -0.93 6.61 -2.47
CA GLN A 616 -0.68 6.62 -1.03
C GLN A 616 -1.72 7.46 -0.32
N ASP A 617 -2.25 6.93 0.75
CA ASP A 617 -3.19 7.56 1.67
C ASP A 617 -2.79 7.29 3.13
N GLN A 618 -3.63 7.59 4.08
CA GLN A 618 -3.38 7.27 5.49
C GLN A 618 -3.19 5.77 5.73
N LEU A 619 -3.88 4.91 4.98
CA LEU A 619 -3.73 3.46 5.07
C LEU A 619 -2.36 2.99 4.62
N SER A 620 -1.80 3.65 3.63
CA SER A 620 -0.44 3.39 3.14
C SER A 620 0.65 3.99 4.05
N GLY A 621 0.27 4.71 5.11
CA GLY A 621 1.19 5.28 6.09
C GLY A 621 1.42 6.79 5.98
N LEU A 622 0.65 7.51 5.18
CA LEU A 622 0.72 8.97 5.22
C LEU A 622 0.12 9.51 6.53
N PRO A 623 0.79 10.44 7.21
CA PRO A 623 0.27 11.04 8.43
C PRO A 623 -0.95 11.94 8.18
N SER A 624 -1.14 12.44 6.97
CA SER A 624 -2.31 13.17 6.50
C SER A 624 -2.63 12.78 5.07
N GLU A 625 -3.90 12.75 4.67
CA GLU A 625 -4.29 12.40 3.29
C GLU A 625 -4.77 13.62 2.49
N ARG A 626 -5.20 14.70 3.16
CA ARG A 626 -5.81 15.84 2.47
C ARG A 626 -4.77 16.87 2.12
N CYS A 627 -4.41 16.91 0.85
CA CYS A 627 -3.62 18.02 0.34
C CYS A 627 -4.41 19.32 0.42
N ALA A 628 -3.77 20.38 0.86
CA ALA A 628 -4.40 21.67 0.96
C ALA A 628 -4.69 22.22 -0.45
N PHE A 629 -5.88 22.73 -0.64
CA PHE A 629 -6.23 23.53 -1.80
C PHE A 629 -5.60 24.91 -1.62
N GLY A 630 -4.59 25.22 -2.43
CA GLY A 630 -3.78 26.40 -2.20
C GLY A 630 -3.52 27.26 -3.40
N ALA A 631 -2.90 28.37 -3.09
CA ALA A 631 -2.09 29.16 -3.98
C ALA A 631 -0.78 28.40 -4.23
N GLY A 632 -0.17 28.50 -5.39
CA GLY A 632 1.05 27.71 -5.71
C GLY A 632 2.36 28.39 -5.31
N PRO A 633 3.47 27.62 -5.22
CA PRO A 633 3.52 26.17 -5.33
C PRO A 633 3.09 25.46 -4.04
N GLY A 634 2.27 24.42 -4.16
CA GLY A 634 1.78 23.62 -3.03
C GLY A 634 2.69 22.46 -2.65
N ALA A 635 3.66 22.11 -3.50
CA ALA A 635 4.64 21.07 -3.24
C ALA A 635 6.01 21.48 -3.78
N THR A 636 7.09 20.97 -3.17
CA THR A 636 8.46 21.27 -3.58
C THR A 636 9.41 20.13 -3.24
N LEU A 637 10.47 20.01 -4.03
CA LEU A 637 11.60 19.12 -3.77
C LEU A 637 12.64 19.86 -2.90
N LEU A 638 13.06 19.22 -1.83
CA LEU A 638 14.11 19.74 -0.95
C LEU A 638 15.51 19.33 -1.43
N PRO A 639 16.58 20.06 -1.09
CA PRO A 639 17.93 19.71 -1.50
C PRO A 639 18.44 18.35 -1.00
N ASP A 640 17.87 17.85 0.09
CA ASP A 640 18.17 16.53 0.65
C ASP A 640 17.44 15.38 -0.07
N GLY A 641 16.63 15.70 -1.08
CA GLY A 641 15.86 14.73 -1.85
C GLY A 641 14.48 14.42 -1.29
N HIS A 642 14.10 14.96 -0.14
CA HIS A 642 12.73 14.82 0.38
C HIS A 642 11.75 15.68 -0.40
N LEU A 643 10.49 15.24 -0.42
CA LEU A 643 9.38 16.02 -0.94
C LEU A 643 8.62 16.69 0.20
N ALA A 644 8.19 17.92 -0.02
CA ALA A 644 7.33 18.65 0.89
C ALA A 644 5.98 18.95 0.22
N PHE A 645 4.87 18.70 0.93
CA PHE A 645 3.51 18.94 0.46
C PHE A 645 2.73 19.80 1.45
N CYS A 646 1.93 20.74 0.93
CA CYS A 646 0.93 21.45 1.71
C CYS A 646 -0.23 20.50 2.04
N MET A 647 -0.47 20.28 3.34
CA MET A 647 -1.61 19.54 3.83
C MET A 647 -2.58 20.48 4.56
N GLU A 648 -3.85 20.05 4.74
CA GLU A 648 -4.84 20.86 5.47
C GLU A 648 -4.41 21.10 6.94
N ASP A 649 -3.69 20.18 7.54
CA ASP A 649 -3.25 20.18 8.94
C ASP A 649 -1.77 20.52 9.13
N GLY A 650 -1.01 20.76 8.04
CA GLY A 650 0.40 21.11 8.17
C GLY A 650 1.22 20.96 6.89
N VAL A 651 2.49 20.66 7.07
CA VAL A 651 3.45 20.36 6.00
C VAL A 651 3.90 18.91 6.15
N LEU A 652 3.66 18.12 5.13
CA LEU A 652 4.15 16.75 5.05
C LEU A 652 5.54 16.73 4.41
N LEU A 653 6.52 16.18 5.12
CA LEU A 653 7.83 15.85 4.59
C LEU A 653 7.90 14.34 4.39
N MET A 654 8.29 13.89 3.20
CA MET A 654 8.41 12.48 2.90
C MET A 654 9.64 12.17 2.06
N ASP A 655 10.18 10.99 2.25
CA ASP A 655 11.24 10.43 1.44
C ASP A 655 10.64 9.66 0.25
N PRO A 656 10.79 10.15 -1.00
CA PRO A 656 10.22 9.50 -2.17
C PRO A 656 10.90 8.18 -2.55
N THR A 657 12.06 7.88 -1.95
CA THR A 657 12.83 6.66 -2.22
C THR A 657 12.32 5.46 -1.42
N GLN A 658 11.53 5.69 -0.36
CA GLN A 658 10.97 4.61 0.43
C GLN A 658 10.05 3.74 -0.45
N PRO A 659 10.25 2.40 -0.45
CA PRO A 659 9.45 1.51 -1.27
C PRO A 659 7.99 1.56 -0.84
N ILE A 660 7.11 1.82 -1.79
CA ILE A 660 5.68 1.74 -1.57
C ILE A 660 5.32 0.26 -1.57
N ILE A 661 4.88 -0.26 -0.42
CA ILE A 661 4.36 -1.62 -0.33
C ILE A 661 2.92 -1.58 -0.82
N PRO A 662 2.61 -2.19 -1.98
CA PRO A 662 1.25 -2.21 -2.44
C PRO A 662 0.39 -3.00 -1.45
N PRO A 663 -0.81 -2.54 -1.12
CA PRO A 663 -1.72 -3.32 -0.30
C PRO A 663 -2.05 -4.63 -1.03
N PRO A 664 -2.29 -5.72 -0.29
CA PRO A 664 -2.66 -6.99 -0.89
C PRO A 664 -3.94 -6.86 -1.71
N GLN A 665 -4.12 -7.77 -2.66
CA GLN A 665 -5.31 -7.75 -3.50
C GLN A 665 -6.57 -7.91 -2.65
N PRO A 666 -7.61 -7.13 -2.90
CA PRO A 666 -8.90 -7.30 -2.25
C PRO A 666 -9.47 -8.69 -2.55
N ASN A 667 -10.22 -9.21 -1.60
CA ASN A 667 -10.95 -10.46 -1.79
C ASN A 667 -12.35 -10.17 -2.33
N ALA A 668 -12.75 -10.87 -3.38
CA ALA A 668 -14.13 -10.88 -3.83
C ALA A 668 -14.65 -12.30 -3.86
N TYR A 669 -15.88 -12.46 -3.46
CA TYR A 669 -16.54 -13.75 -3.45
C TYR A 669 -18.05 -13.60 -3.65
N LEU A 670 -18.62 -14.63 -4.27
CA LEU A 670 -20.06 -14.74 -4.36
C LEU A 670 -20.59 -15.15 -2.98
N THR A 671 -21.44 -14.32 -2.39
CA THR A 671 -22.04 -14.59 -1.08
C THR A 671 -23.11 -15.67 -1.22
N TYR A 672 -24.01 -15.49 -2.17
CA TYR A 672 -25.01 -16.49 -2.53
C TYR A 672 -25.55 -16.26 -3.94
N LEU A 673 -26.12 -17.30 -4.49
CA LEU A 673 -26.96 -17.30 -5.68
C LEU A 673 -28.36 -17.73 -5.25
N GLU A 674 -29.35 -16.89 -5.44
CA GLU A 674 -30.74 -17.20 -5.14
C GLU A 674 -31.50 -17.46 -6.47
N VAL A 675 -32.21 -18.55 -6.55
CA VAL A 675 -32.98 -18.96 -7.70
C VAL A 675 -34.42 -19.21 -7.25
N ASP A 676 -35.35 -18.37 -7.70
CA ASP A 676 -36.78 -18.44 -7.31
C ASP A 676 -37.04 -18.54 -5.79
N GLY A 677 -36.22 -17.83 -4.98
CA GLY A 677 -36.30 -17.85 -3.52
C GLY A 677 -35.49 -18.96 -2.85
N MET A 678 -34.89 -19.88 -3.62
CA MET A 678 -33.98 -20.90 -3.10
C MET A 678 -32.54 -20.34 -3.08
N VAL A 679 -31.95 -20.21 -1.90
CA VAL A 679 -30.61 -19.66 -1.71
C VAL A 679 -29.56 -20.78 -1.79
N ILE A 680 -28.60 -20.62 -2.69
CA ILE A 680 -27.43 -21.48 -2.85
C ILE A 680 -26.23 -20.69 -2.33
N PRO A 681 -25.57 -21.09 -1.23
CA PRO A 681 -24.39 -20.42 -0.72
C PRO A 681 -23.28 -20.38 -1.78
N GLY A 682 -22.53 -19.28 -1.87
CA GLY A 682 -21.51 -19.07 -2.91
C GLY A 682 -20.46 -20.18 -3.00
N LYS A 683 -20.05 -20.76 -1.86
CA LYS A 683 -19.14 -21.93 -1.83
C LYS A 683 -19.76 -23.22 -2.35
N GLY A 684 -21.08 -23.30 -2.46
CA GLY A 684 -21.82 -24.45 -2.95
C GLY A 684 -22.24 -24.31 -4.41
N VAL A 685 -21.97 -23.18 -5.06
CA VAL A 685 -22.32 -22.98 -6.47
C VAL A 685 -21.34 -23.75 -7.34
N VAL A 686 -21.85 -24.66 -8.13
CA VAL A 686 -21.07 -25.41 -9.14
C VAL A 686 -20.54 -24.43 -10.18
N ALA A 687 -19.39 -24.71 -10.79
CA ALA A 687 -18.79 -23.83 -11.80
C ALA A 687 -19.75 -23.42 -12.93
N MET A 688 -20.70 -24.26 -13.28
CA MET A 688 -21.73 -23.98 -14.28
C MET A 688 -23.07 -24.66 -13.89
N PRO A 689 -23.85 -24.10 -12.94
CA PRO A 689 -25.13 -24.65 -12.57
C PRO A 689 -26.15 -24.51 -13.71
N GLU A 690 -26.99 -25.52 -13.86
CA GLU A 690 -28.08 -25.55 -14.83
C GLU A 690 -29.40 -25.27 -14.14
N PHE A 691 -30.19 -24.35 -14.66
CA PHE A 691 -31.46 -23.95 -14.12
C PHE A 691 -32.57 -24.08 -15.19
N LEU A 692 -33.72 -24.62 -14.79
CA LEU A 692 -34.87 -24.74 -15.67
C LEU A 692 -35.69 -23.45 -15.64
N ARG A 693 -35.40 -22.50 -16.51
CA ARG A 693 -36.05 -21.19 -16.68
C ARG A 693 -36.62 -20.56 -15.41
N PRO A 694 -35.76 -20.07 -14.51
CA PRO A 694 -36.19 -19.45 -13.27
C PRO A 694 -36.92 -18.12 -13.55
N LYS A 695 -37.81 -17.74 -12.64
CA LYS A 695 -38.50 -16.45 -12.67
C LYS A 695 -37.56 -15.31 -12.22
N SER A 696 -36.68 -15.64 -11.30
CA SER A 696 -35.70 -14.70 -10.76
C SER A 696 -34.37 -15.39 -10.45
N LEU A 697 -33.29 -14.71 -10.79
CA LEU A 697 -31.94 -15.06 -10.41
C LEU A 697 -31.34 -13.85 -9.68
N ARG A 698 -30.98 -14.04 -8.42
CA ARG A 698 -30.40 -12.97 -7.60
C ARG A 698 -29.00 -13.40 -7.19
N LEU A 699 -28.02 -12.55 -7.50
CA LEU A 699 -26.63 -12.75 -7.10
C LEU A 699 -26.28 -11.72 -6.03
N LYS A 700 -25.69 -12.18 -4.95
CA LYS A 700 -25.07 -11.30 -3.97
C LYS A 700 -23.58 -11.60 -3.93
N PHE A 701 -22.79 -10.56 -4.12
CA PHE A 701 -21.34 -10.65 -4.03
C PHE A 701 -20.83 -9.72 -2.91
N SER A 702 -19.62 -9.93 -2.48
CA SER A 702 -18.96 -9.04 -1.52
C SER A 702 -17.53 -8.84 -1.95
N VAL A 703 -17.11 -7.58 -1.97
CA VAL A 703 -15.72 -7.19 -2.17
C VAL A 703 -15.20 -6.69 -0.83
N THR A 704 -14.21 -7.36 -0.28
CA THR A 704 -13.68 -7.07 1.05
C THR A 704 -12.21 -6.74 0.98
N SER A 705 -11.82 -5.69 1.68
CA SER A 705 -10.43 -5.39 1.94
C SER A 705 -10.33 -4.64 3.26
N LEU A 706 -9.77 -5.28 4.24
CA LEU A 706 -9.42 -4.64 5.51
C LEU A 706 -8.31 -3.61 5.29
N GLU A 707 -7.39 -3.93 4.41
CA GLU A 707 -6.20 -3.15 4.12
C GLU A 707 -6.52 -1.87 3.33
N ARG A 708 -7.69 -1.80 2.67
CA ARG A 708 -8.16 -0.62 1.93
C ARG A 708 -9.38 0.06 2.55
N LEU A 709 -9.86 -0.43 3.69
CA LEU A 709 -11.07 0.06 4.40
C LEU A 709 -12.26 0.32 3.47
N GLY A 710 -12.55 -0.63 2.60
CA GLY A 710 -13.68 -0.54 1.64
C GLY A 710 -13.47 0.44 0.48
N ARG A 711 -12.31 1.07 0.37
CA ARG A 711 -11.92 1.90 -0.79
C ARG A 711 -11.41 1.02 -1.93
N VAL A 712 -12.22 0.04 -2.33
CA VAL A 712 -11.91 -0.88 -3.42
C VAL A 712 -12.70 -0.47 -4.64
N GLU A 713 -12.01 -0.17 -5.72
CA GLU A 713 -12.65 0.04 -7.01
C GLU A 713 -12.87 -1.31 -7.68
N PHE A 714 -14.09 -1.55 -8.11
CA PHE A 714 -14.48 -2.77 -8.82
C PHE A 714 -15.44 -2.45 -9.94
N ARG A 715 -15.49 -3.32 -10.93
CA ARG A 715 -16.46 -3.29 -11.98
C ARG A 715 -17.06 -4.68 -12.18
N HIS A 716 -18.30 -4.73 -12.60
CA HIS A 716 -18.97 -5.99 -12.90
C HIS A 716 -19.78 -5.92 -14.18
N ARG A 717 -20.02 -7.07 -14.76
CA ARG A 717 -20.92 -7.22 -15.92
C ARG A 717 -21.63 -8.56 -15.89
N LEU A 718 -22.76 -8.61 -16.61
CA LEU A 718 -23.45 -9.85 -16.92
C LEU A 718 -23.02 -10.34 -18.31
N ILE A 719 -22.51 -11.57 -18.37
CA ILE A 719 -22.14 -12.21 -19.63
C ILE A 719 -23.41 -12.65 -20.33
N GLY A 720 -23.63 -12.16 -21.55
CA GLY A 720 -24.84 -12.47 -22.35
C GLY A 720 -25.87 -11.36 -22.39
N ASP A 721 -25.77 -10.34 -21.56
CA ASP A 721 -26.56 -9.12 -21.66
C ASP A 721 -25.62 -7.92 -21.76
N ARG A 722 -25.79 -7.09 -22.79
CA ARG A 722 -24.95 -5.91 -23.17
C ARG A 722 -23.60 -5.82 -22.47
N ASP A 723 -22.51 -6.01 -23.19
CA ASP A 723 -21.09 -6.04 -22.73
C ASP A 723 -20.58 -4.76 -22.01
N SER A 724 -21.45 -3.98 -21.37
CA SER A 724 -21.09 -2.78 -20.66
C SER A 724 -20.70 -3.08 -19.21
N TRP A 725 -19.53 -2.59 -18.80
CA TRP A 725 -19.09 -2.63 -17.43
C TRP A 725 -19.84 -1.61 -16.56
N THR A 726 -20.30 -2.04 -15.40
CA THR A 726 -20.84 -1.17 -14.35
C THR A 726 -19.74 -0.96 -13.30
N TYR A 727 -19.40 0.30 -13.03
CA TYR A 727 -18.34 0.68 -12.11
C TYR A 727 -18.91 1.05 -10.75
N ASN A 728 -18.22 0.63 -9.67
CA ASN A 728 -18.45 1.04 -8.28
C ASN A 728 -19.95 1.14 -7.89
N SER A 729 -20.69 0.09 -8.17
CA SER A 729 -22.11 0.02 -7.82
C SER A 729 -22.26 0.07 -6.30
N ASP A 730 -23.17 0.91 -5.82
CA ASP A 730 -23.55 0.95 -4.40
C ASP A 730 -24.30 -0.33 -3.97
N THR A 731 -24.72 -1.13 -4.93
CA THR A 731 -25.42 -2.39 -4.70
C THR A 731 -24.47 -3.57 -4.86
N ASP A 732 -24.39 -4.38 -3.82
CA ASP A 732 -23.68 -5.67 -3.79
C ASP A 732 -24.60 -6.84 -4.25
N GLU A 733 -25.74 -6.50 -4.85
CA GLU A 733 -26.79 -7.43 -5.25
C GLU A 733 -27.31 -7.11 -6.65
N ILE A 734 -27.41 -8.14 -7.48
CA ILE A 734 -27.92 -8.06 -8.85
C ILE A 734 -29.13 -8.97 -8.96
N LEU A 735 -30.25 -8.42 -9.41
CA LEU A 735 -31.48 -9.17 -9.66
C LEU A 735 -31.77 -9.24 -11.16
N ILE A 736 -31.73 -10.44 -11.70
CA ILE A 736 -32.12 -10.73 -13.06
C ILE A 736 -33.55 -11.36 -13.03
N ARG A 737 -34.50 -10.67 -13.62
CA ARG A 737 -35.87 -11.13 -13.74
C ARG A 737 -36.09 -11.80 -15.09
N TYR A 738 -36.66 -13.01 -15.07
CA TYR A 738 -36.97 -13.80 -16.26
C TYR A 738 -35.76 -13.96 -17.20
N PRO A 739 -34.66 -14.52 -16.70
CA PRO A 739 -33.48 -14.67 -17.53
C PRO A 739 -33.75 -15.54 -18.75
N GLU A 740 -33.20 -15.17 -19.88
CA GLU A 740 -33.38 -15.89 -21.13
C GLU A 740 -32.66 -17.26 -21.13
N PRO A 741 -33.22 -18.28 -21.82
CA PRO A 741 -32.53 -19.54 -21.97
C PRO A 741 -31.22 -19.38 -22.72
N GLY A 742 -30.18 -19.98 -22.20
CA GLY A 742 -28.85 -19.90 -22.81
C GLY A 742 -27.73 -19.95 -21.80
N MET A 743 -26.54 -19.69 -22.26
CA MET A 743 -25.40 -19.47 -21.39
C MET A 743 -25.36 -18.03 -20.94
N GLY A 744 -25.28 -17.80 -19.67
CA GLY A 744 -25.09 -16.51 -19.04
C GLY A 744 -23.99 -16.57 -17.98
N GLY A 745 -23.63 -15.43 -17.42
CA GLY A 745 -22.65 -15.40 -16.35
C GLY A 745 -22.55 -14.04 -15.71
N PHE A 746 -21.84 -14.03 -14.60
CA PHE A 746 -21.44 -12.83 -13.86
C PHE A 746 -19.92 -12.76 -13.81
N GLU A 747 -19.38 -11.63 -14.15
CA GLU A 747 -17.97 -11.34 -14.07
C GLU A 747 -17.76 -10.10 -13.23
N LEU A 748 -16.82 -10.19 -12.29
CA LEU A 748 -16.40 -9.07 -11.45
C LEU A 748 -14.88 -8.94 -11.53
N GLU A 749 -14.43 -7.74 -11.80
CA GLU A 749 -13.03 -7.37 -11.80
C GLU A 749 -12.77 -6.32 -10.73
N ILE A 750 -11.60 -6.37 -10.13
CA ILE A 750 -11.14 -5.46 -9.08
C ILE A 750 -9.90 -4.73 -9.61
N LEU A 751 -9.81 -3.45 -9.32
CA LEU A 751 -8.60 -2.67 -9.60
C LEU A 751 -7.50 -3.08 -8.60
N ASP A 752 -6.40 -3.60 -9.12
CA ASP A 752 -5.25 -3.97 -8.30
C ASP A 752 -4.46 -2.72 -7.83
N SER A 753 -3.37 -2.92 -7.11
CA SER A 753 -2.50 -1.83 -6.67
C SER A 753 -1.64 -1.22 -7.78
N SER A 754 -1.60 -1.87 -8.93
CA SER A 754 -0.85 -1.44 -10.12
C SER A 754 -1.73 -0.71 -11.14
N GLY A 755 -3.02 -0.51 -10.85
CA GLY A 755 -3.98 0.11 -11.76
C GLY A 755 -4.56 -0.83 -12.81
N ASN A 756 -4.35 -2.14 -12.69
CA ASN A 756 -4.88 -3.13 -13.62
C ASN A 756 -6.20 -3.74 -13.12
N TRP A 757 -7.11 -3.99 -14.05
CA TRP A 757 -8.34 -4.72 -13.76
C TRP A 757 -8.08 -6.23 -13.73
N VAL A 758 -8.22 -6.82 -12.55
CA VAL A 758 -7.99 -8.25 -12.30
C VAL A 758 -9.31 -8.95 -12.04
N ARG A 759 -9.55 -10.02 -12.80
CA ARG A 759 -10.76 -10.82 -12.64
C ARG A 759 -10.77 -11.51 -11.28
N ALA A 760 -11.79 -11.23 -10.49
CA ALA A 760 -11.97 -11.75 -9.14
C ALA A 760 -13.08 -12.79 -9.02
N ILE A 761 -14.18 -12.62 -9.76
CA ILE A 761 -15.28 -13.57 -9.81
C ILE A 761 -15.63 -13.83 -11.27
N HIS A 762 -15.77 -15.08 -11.61
CA HIS A 762 -16.35 -15.53 -12.87
C HIS A 762 -17.30 -16.68 -12.57
N GLN A 763 -18.60 -16.43 -12.64
CA GLN A 763 -19.64 -17.43 -12.37
C GLN A 763 -20.52 -17.56 -13.60
N GLY A 764 -20.37 -18.66 -14.30
CA GLY A 764 -21.27 -19.03 -15.38
C GLY A 764 -22.52 -19.74 -14.88
N TRP A 765 -23.56 -19.71 -15.66
CA TRP A 765 -24.76 -20.57 -15.52
C TRP A 765 -25.33 -20.89 -16.87
N ARG A 766 -26.11 -21.94 -16.89
CA ARG A 766 -26.87 -22.37 -18.06
C ARG A 766 -28.36 -22.41 -17.76
N ILE A 767 -29.13 -21.65 -18.51
CA ILE A 767 -30.59 -21.65 -18.39
C ILE A 767 -31.15 -22.54 -19.47
N LEU A 768 -31.76 -23.62 -19.02
CA LEU A 768 -32.38 -24.57 -19.93
C LEU A 768 -33.75 -24.05 -20.34
N PRO A 769 -34.09 -24.13 -21.64
CA PRO A 769 -35.44 -23.81 -22.10
C PRO A 769 -36.45 -24.81 -21.55
N GLN A 770 -37.70 -24.38 -21.38
CA GLN A 770 -38.77 -25.30 -21.07
C GLN A 770 -38.98 -26.24 -22.24
N TRP A 771 -39.48 -27.48 -21.94
CA TRP A 771 -39.56 -28.54 -22.95
C TRP A 771 -40.31 -28.15 -24.25
N TRP A 772 -41.25 -27.20 -24.14
CA TRP A 772 -42.00 -26.66 -25.32
C TRP A 772 -41.20 -25.55 -26.05
N GLU A 773 -40.17 -25.00 -25.48
CA GLU A 773 -39.28 -24.06 -26.11
C GLU A 773 -38.09 -24.77 -26.75
N GLY A 774 -37.90 -26.05 -26.44
CA GLY A 774 -36.86 -26.90 -26.99
C GLY A 774 -36.90 -26.89 -28.51
N VAL A 775 -35.73 -26.74 -29.11
CA VAL A 775 -35.53 -26.72 -30.57
C VAL A 775 -36.25 -27.92 -31.23
N ALA A 776 -36.35 -29.08 -30.54
CA ALA A 776 -37.03 -30.26 -31.03
C ALA A 776 -38.56 -30.07 -31.23
N VAL A 777 -39.19 -29.31 -30.33
CA VAL A 777 -40.66 -29.03 -30.42
C VAL A 777 -40.94 -27.93 -31.42
N ARG A 778 -40.05 -26.89 -31.49
CA ARG A 778 -40.13 -25.83 -32.52
C ARG A 778 -39.79 -26.37 -33.91
N VAL A 779 -38.79 -27.23 -33.96
CA VAL A 779 -38.37 -27.88 -35.23
C VAL A 779 -39.39 -28.94 -35.64
N GLY A 780 -40.01 -29.68 -34.68
CA GLY A 780 -41.14 -30.58 -35.01
C GLY A 780 -42.35 -29.84 -35.57
N GLY A 781 -42.63 -28.62 -35.04
CA GLY A 781 -43.66 -27.71 -35.57
C GLY A 781 -43.30 -27.10 -36.92
N LEU A 782 -42.03 -26.73 -37.11
CA LEU A 782 -41.49 -26.18 -38.36
C LEU A 782 -41.16 -27.24 -39.41
N LEU A 783 -40.76 -28.47 -38.98
CA LEU A 783 -40.57 -29.62 -39.91
C LEU A 783 -41.90 -30.10 -40.49
N ALA A 784 -43.03 -29.90 -39.83
CA ALA A 784 -44.34 -30.07 -40.41
C ALA A 784 -44.64 -29.00 -41.50
N LEU A 785 -43.93 -27.86 -41.51
CA LEU A 785 -44.13 -26.73 -42.41
C LEU A 785 -42.98 -26.48 -43.41
N ALA A 786 -41.82 -27.11 -43.23
CA ALA A 786 -40.68 -26.78 -44.07
C ALA A 786 -39.69 -27.94 -44.29
N LEU A 787 -40.05 -28.87 -45.16
CA LEU A 787 -39.17 -29.92 -45.66
C LEU A 787 -38.13 -29.45 -46.70
N VAL A 788 -38.04 -28.13 -46.97
CA VAL A 788 -37.22 -27.61 -48.05
C VAL A 788 -35.88 -26.95 -47.65
N PRO A 789 -35.69 -26.32 -46.43
CA PRO A 789 -34.39 -25.71 -46.14
C PRO A 789 -33.41 -26.55 -45.32
N ALA A 790 -33.77 -27.78 -44.95
CA ALA A 790 -32.93 -28.59 -44.04
C ALA A 790 -31.55 -29.00 -44.60
N GLY A 791 -31.39 -29.05 -45.90
CA GLY A 791 -30.13 -29.43 -46.55
C GLY A 791 -29.02 -28.36 -46.48
N GLY A 792 -29.39 -27.09 -46.47
CA GLY A 792 -28.45 -25.98 -46.46
C GLY A 792 -27.77 -25.69 -45.09
N LEU A 793 -28.51 -25.94 -44.00
CA LEU A 793 -28.04 -25.69 -42.66
C LEU A 793 -27.03 -26.72 -42.16
N PHE A 794 -27.14 -27.97 -42.63
CA PHE A 794 -26.24 -29.05 -42.21
C PHE A 794 -24.80 -28.85 -42.68
N LEU A 795 -24.61 -28.21 -43.83
CA LEU A 795 -23.28 -27.92 -44.35
C LEU A 795 -22.58 -26.74 -43.66
N MET A 796 -23.33 -25.80 -43.10
CA MET A 796 -22.76 -24.68 -42.36
C MET A 796 -22.28 -25.06 -40.95
N GLN A 797 -22.94 -25.99 -40.28
CA GLN A 797 -22.54 -26.46 -38.96
C GLN A 797 -21.19 -27.21 -38.95
N ARG A 798 -20.93 -28.01 -40.01
CA ARG A 798 -19.64 -28.72 -40.13
C ARG A 798 -18.41 -27.77 -40.26
N LYS A 799 -18.61 -26.60 -40.86
CA LYS A 799 -17.53 -25.58 -40.95
C LYS A 799 -17.23 -24.85 -39.65
N ARG A 800 -18.23 -24.72 -38.77
CA ARG A 800 -18.04 -24.02 -37.46
C ARG A 800 -17.32 -24.89 -36.40
N GLN A 801 -17.55 -26.19 -36.42
CA GLN A 801 -16.92 -27.11 -35.44
C GLN A 801 -15.39 -27.23 -35.67
N LYS A 802 -14.92 -27.13 -36.92
CA LYS A 802 -13.48 -27.13 -37.19
C LYS A 802 -12.75 -25.90 -36.62
N ARG A 803 -13.39 -24.73 -36.63
CA ARG A 803 -12.78 -23.49 -36.11
C ARG A 803 -12.74 -23.43 -34.58
N GLN A 804 -13.68 -24.08 -33.90
CA GLN A 804 -13.69 -24.09 -32.42
C GLN A 804 -12.63 -25.04 -31.84
N ALA A 805 -12.33 -26.14 -32.53
CA ALA A 805 -11.28 -27.06 -32.08
C ALA A 805 -9.87 -26.44 -32.17
N GLU A 806 -9.64 -25.57 -33.15
CA GLU A 806 -8.34 -24.87 -33.30
C GLU A 806 -8.13 -23.79 -32.21
N GLN A 807 -9.19 -23.13 -31.76
CA GLN A 807 -9.11 -22.13 -30.70
C GLN A 807 -8.87 -22.74 -29.32
N GLN A 808 -9.46 -23.89 -29.00
CA GLN A 808 -9.21 -24.58 -27.73
C GLN A 808 -7.77 -25.10 -27.61
N LEU A 809 -7.17 -25.55 -28.71
CA LEU A 809 -5.79 -26.01 -28.73
C LEU A 809 -4.79 -24.86 -28.48
N HIS A 810 -5.14 -23.67 -28.91
CA HIS A 810 -4.29 -22.48 -28.70
C HIS A 810 -4.33 -22.00 -27.24
N LEU A 811 -5.49 -22.02 -26.59
CA LEU A 811 -5.65 -21.65 -25.18
C LEU A 811 -4.96 -22.62 -24.23
N SER A 812 -4.99 -23.93 -24.54
CA SER A 812 -4.30 -24.95 -23.76
C SER A 812 -2.78 -24.73 -23.73
N ARG A 813 -2.18 -24.37 -24.85
CA ARG A 813 -0.74 -24.10 -24.94
C ARG A 813 -0.30 -22.86 -24.15
N LEU A 814 -1.14 -21.84 -24.06
CA LEU A 814 -0.87 -20.64 -23.27
C LEU A 814 -0.91 -20.90 -21.75
N HIS A 815 -1.76 -21.83 -21.31
CA HIS A 815 -1.83 -22.22 -19.89
C HIS A 815 -0.62 -23.07 -19.47
N GLU A 816 -0.15 -23.96 -20.31
CA GLU A 816 1.06 -24.77 -20.04
C GLU A 816 2.32 -23.90 -19.94
N GLU A 817 2.44 -22.91 -20.81
CA GLU A 817 3.58 -21.97 -20.83
C GLU A 817 3.63 -21.12 -19.55
N ARG A 818 2.49 -20.61 -19.10
CA ARG A 818 2.38 -19.86 -17.83
C ARG A 818 2.73 -20.71 -16.61
N ALA A 819 2.31 -21.97 -16.60
CA ALA A 819 2.60 -22.90 -15.51
C ALA A 819 4.09 -23.29 -15.46
N ARG A 820 4.77 -23.34 -16.62
CA ARG A 820 6.22 -23.60 -16.69
C ARG A 820 7.00 -22.43 -16.13
N ILE A 821 6.67 -21.20 -16.55
CA ILE A 821 7.33 -19.98 -16.10
C ILE A 821 7.16 -19.78 -14.58
N ALA A 822 5.98 -20.08 -14.04
CA ALA A 822 5.74 -19.98 -12.60
C ALA A 822 6.57 -20.99 -11.78
N ARG A 823 6.83 -22.18 -12.30
CA ARG A 823 7.69 -23.18 -11.64
C ARG A 823 9.16 -22.78 -11.65
N ASP A 824 9.66 -22.34 -12.79
CA ASP A 824 11.06 -21.90 -12.92
C ASP A 824 11.36 -20.69 -11.99
N LEU A 825 10.37 -19.82 -11.81
CA LEU A 825 10.41 -18.67 -10.90
C LEU A 825 10.39 -19.10 -9.42
N HIS A 826 9.55 -20.05 -9.07
CA HIS A 826 9.43 -20.57 -7.72
C HIS A 826 10.75 -21.23 -7.27
N ASP A 827 11.40 -21.96 -8.19
CA ASP A 827 12.63 -22.68 -7.89
C ASP A 827 13.84 -21.71 -7.73
N ASP A 828 13.93 -20.65 -8.52
CA ASP A 828 15.00 -19.64 -8.37
C ASP A 828 14.80 -18.81 -7.09
N LEU A 829 13.57 -18.42 -6.78
CA LEU A 829 13.24 -17.68 -5.55
C LEU A 829 13.43 -18.55 -4.31
N GLY A 830 13.02 -19.83 -4.38
CA GLY A 830 13.16 -20.80 -3.29
C GLY A 830 14.63 -21.07 -2.94
N ASN A 831 15.49 -21.21 -3.94
CA ASN A 831 16.93 -21.38 -3.72
C ASN A 831 17.59 -20.18 -3.05
N ARG A 832 17.22 -18.96 -3.43
CA ARG A 832 17.73 -17.72 -2.84
C ARG A 832 17.25 -17.50 -1.41
N MET A 833 15.98 -17.81 -1.14
CA MET A 833 15.43 -17.75 0.22
C MET A 833 16.12 -18.74 1.16
N SER A 834 16.44 -19.95 0.66
CA SER A 834 17.17 -20.96 1.42
C SER A 834 18.61 -20.52 1.72
N GLU A 835 19.26 -19.82 0.81
CA GLU A 835 20.61 -19.26 1.02
C GLU A 835 20.59 -18.13 2.06
N LEU A 836 19.59 -17.25 2.03
CA LEU A 836 19.39 -16.22 3.05
C LEU A 836 19.13 -16.83 4.43
N GLN A 837 18.31 -17.86 4.50
CA GLN A 837 18.02 -18.59 5.72
C GLN A 837 19.29 -19.19 6.34
N LEU A 838 20.15 -19.81 5.53
CA LEU A 838 21.42 -20.39 5.97
C LEU A 838 22.39 -19.31 6.53
N ILE A 839 22.42 -18.13 5.93
CA ILE A 839 23.24 -17.01 6.42
C ILE A 839 22.67 -16.47 7.75
N CYS A 840 21.35 -16.39 7.88
CA CYS A 840 20.70 -16.03 9.15
C CYS A 840 20.98 -17.03 10.26
N GLU A 841 20.96 -18.34 9.96
CA GLU A 841 21.30 -19.41 10.90
C GLU A 841 22.77 -19.33 11.35
N ARG A 842 23.68 -19.01 10.44
CA ARG A 842 25.10 -18.80 10.77
C ARG A 842 25.32 -17.52 11.58
N LEU A 843 24.55 -16.48 11.33
CA LEU A 843 24.58 -15.23 12.12
C LEU A 843 24.07 -15.48 13.55
N ALA A 844 23.04 -16.31 13.69
CA ALA A 844 22.45 -16.68 14.97
C ALA A 844 23.32 -17.64 15.80
N SER A 845 24.19 -18.40 15.14
CA SER A 845 25.06 -19.38 15.77
C SER A 845 26.52 -18.89 15.97
N ALA A 846 26.82 -17.65 15.65
CA ALA A 846 28.18 -17.11 15.76
C ALA A 846 28.52 -16.71 17.20
N GLU A 847 29.09 -17.64 17.94
CA GLU A 847 29.88 -17.35 19.15
C GLU A 847 31.28 -16.87 18.71
N GLY A 848 31.44 -15.55 18.49
CA GLY A 848 32.71 -14.99 18.05
C GLY A 848 32.72 -13.46 18.06
N SER A 849 33.93 -12.90 17.97
CA SER A 849 34.19 -11.45 18.09
C SER A 849 33.22 -10.60 17.27
N ALA A 850 33.00 -9.35 17.73
CA ALA A 850 32.13 -8.36 17.06
C ALA A 850 32.42 -8.19 15.56
N GLU A 851 33.61 -8.57 15.10
CA GLU A 851 34.07 -8.47 13.72
C GLU A 851 33.48 -9.56 12.81
N THR A 852 33.32 -10.77 13.32
CA THR A 852 32.71 -11.90 12.59
C THR A 852 31.20 -11.72 12.45
N THR A 853 30.54 -11.20 13.47
CA THR A 853 29.10 -10.90 13.44
C THR A 853 28.80 -9.75 12.45
N ARG A 854 29.68 -8.75 12.41
CA ARG A 854 29.57 -7.63 11.46
C ARG A 854 29.74 -8.09 10.01
N SER A 855 30.68 -9.01 9.76
CA SER A 855 30.93 -9.59 8.44
C SER A 855 29.73 -10.39 7.92
N TYR A 856 29.11 -11.22 8.78
CA TYR A 856 27.91 -11.96 8.40
C TYR A 856 26.69 -11.03 8.19
N ALA A 857 26.54 -9.99 9.00
CA ALA A 857 25.48 -9.00 8.84
C ALA A 857 25.65 -8.21 7.53
N GLU A 858 26.86 -7.82 7.15
CA GLU A 858 27.15 -7.21 5.85
C GLU A 858 26.87 -8.17 4.70
N THR A 859 27.24 -9.42 4.85
CA THR A 859 26.96 -10.46 3.84
C THR A 859 25.46 -10.67 3.66
N LEU A 860 24.70 -10.71 4.74
CA LEU A 860 23.24 -10.84 4.72
C LEU A 860 22.60 -9.63 4.04
N LYS A 861 23.04 -8.42 4.42
CA LYS A 861 22.55 -7.17 3.80
C LYS A 861 22.77 -7.17 2.28
N ASN A 862 23.97 -7.55 1.85
CA ASN A 862 24.32 -7.59 0.43
C ASN A 862 23.48 -8.65 -0.31
N ARG A 863 23.26 -9.82 0.26
CA ARG A 863 22.43 -10.87 -0.33
C ARG A 863 20.95 -10.52 -0.39
N ILE A 864 20.44 -9.77 0.57
CA ILE A 864 19.06 -9.24 0.51
C ILE A 864 18.93 -8.24 -0.63
N LEU A 865 19.88 -7.33 -0.77
CA LEU A 865 19.89 -6.35 -1.85
C LEU A 865 19.99 -7.01 -3.23
N GLU A 866 20.82 -8.04 -3.37
CA GLU A 866 20.94 -8.87 -4.57
C GLU A 866 19.61 -9.59 -4.89
N SER A 867 18.91 -10.08 -3.87
CA SER A 867 17.64 -10.80 -4.07
C SER A 867 16.51 -9.85 -4.48
N LEU A 868 16.45 -8.65 -3.91
CA LEU A 868 15.50 -7.60 -4.29
C LEU A 868 15.73 -7.13 -5.72
N SER A 869 17.01 -6.90 -6.09
CA SER A 869 17.40 -6.54 -7.45
C SER A 869 17.03 -7.63 -8.46
N ALA A 870 17.20 -8.90 -8.10
CA ALA A 870 16.81 -10.02 -8.96
C ALA A 870 15.29 -10.13 -9.14
N LEU A 871 14.51 -9.70 -8.14
CA LEU A 871 13.05 -9.64 -8.24
C LEU A 871 12.61 -8.57 -9.25
N ASP A 872 13.21 -7.38 -9.19
CA ASP A 872 12.93 -6.30 -10.14
C ASP A 872 13.28 -6.69 -11.58
N ASP A 873 14.43 -7.34 -11.76
CA ASP A 873 14.83 -7.91 -13.04
C ASP A 873 13.82 -8.94 -13.57
N THR A 874 13.27 -9.74 -12.66
CA THR A 874 12.27 -10.76 -13.00
C THR A 874 10.94 -10.14 -13.40
N VAL A 875 10.49 -9.12 -12.68
CA VAL A 875 9.28 -8.36 -13.03
C VAL A 875 9.42 -7.70 -14.40
N TRP A 876 10.60 -7.16 -14.70
CA TRP A 876 10.87 -6.59 -16.03
C TRP A 876 10.85 -7.67 -17.14
N LEU A 877 11.43 -8.85 -16.89
CA LEU A 877 11.41 -9.97 -17.82
C LEU A 877 9.99 -10.46 -18.16
N LEU A 878 9.07 -10.38 -17.19
CA LEU A 878 7.69 -10.86 -17.34
C LEU A 878 6.72 -9.85 -17.98
N ARG A 879 7.13 -8.61 -18.23
CA ARG A 879 6.27 -7.63 -18.91
C ARG A 879 5.93 -8.09 -20.32
N PRO A 880 4.65 -8.15 -20.71
CA PRO A 880 4.26 -8.69 -22.02
C PRO A 880 4.51 -7.73 -23.18
N ALA A 881 4.68 -6.43 -22.93
CA ALA A 881 4.88 -5.43 -23.98
C ALA A 881 6.27 -5.52 -24.61
N ALA A 882 6.34 -5.32 -25.94
CA ALA A 882 7.60 -5.11 -26.64
C ALA A 882 8.23 -3.77 -26.21
N GLU A 883 9.54 -3.73 -26.13
CA GLU A 883 10.29 -2.53 -25.75
C GLU A 883 11.30 -2.15 -26.84
N THR A 884 11.69 -0.87 -26.90
CA THR A 884 12.65 -0.39 -27.88
C THR A 884 14.05 -0.94 -27.62
N LEU A 885 14.86 -1.06 -28.66
CA LEU A 885 16.25 -1.55 -28.61
C LEU A 885 17.06 -0.76 -27.56
N ASP A 886 16.91 0.55 -27.52
CA ASP A 886 17.62 1.44 -26.60
C ASP A 886 17.27 1.14 -25.14
N ARG A 887 15.98 0.91 -24.87
CA ARG A 887 15.50 0.60 -23.52
C ARG A 887 15.92 -0.80 -23.06
N VAL A 888 15.86 -1.78 -23.94
CA VAL A 888 16.37 -3.13 -23.66
C VAL A 888 17.87 -3.06 -23.44
N GLY A 889 18.60 -2.32 -24.26
CA GLY A 889 20.04 -2.10 -24.14
C GLY A 889 20.43 -1.47 -22.80
N SER A 890 19.76 -0.38 -22.42
CA SER A 890 19.99 0.31 -21.13
C SER A 890 19.71 -0.61 -19.93
N THR A 891 18.68 -1.44 -20.02
CA THR A 891 18.36 -2.40 -18.95
C THR A 891 19.39 -3.52 -18.88
N LEU A 892 19.82 -4.07 -20.04
CA LEU A 892 20.87 -5.08 -20.08
C LEU A 892 22.22 -4.53 -19.61
N GLN A 893 22.51 -3.27 -19.90
CA GLN A 893 23.69 -2.57 -19.38
C GLN A 893 23.63 -2.48 -17.87
N SER A 894 22.52 -2.02 -17.30
CA SER A 894 22.32 -1.93 -15.84
C SER A 894 22.45 -3.31 -15.15
N ILE A 895 21.96 -4.36 -15.79
CA ILE A 895 22.15 -5.74 -15.32
C ILE A 895 23.65 -6.10 -15.32
N ALA A 896 24.37 -5.79 -16.39
CA ALA A 896 25.79 -6.10 -16.54
C ALA A 896 26.65 -5.32 -15.55
N GLU A 897 26.40 -4.04 -15.34
CA GLU A 897 27.07 -3.19 -14.36
C GLU A 897 26.96 -3.78 -12.96
N ARG A 898 25.74 -4.10 -12.52
CA ARG A 898 25.48 -4.71 -11.20
C ARG A 898 26.19 -6.05 -11.00
N TYR A 899 26.24 -6.91 -12.04
CA TYR A 899 26.91 -8.20 -11.94
C TYR A 899 28.41 -8.08 -11.80
N LEU A 900 29.01 -7.02 -12.37
CA LEU A 900 30.46 -6.84 -12.40
C LEU A 900 31.00 -5.89 -11.34
N GLU A 901 30.13 -5.07 -10.71
CA GLU A 901 30.48 -4.07 -9.71
C GLU A 901 31.28 -4.65 -8.51
N SER A 902 30.88 -5.81 -8.03
CA SER A 902 31.53 -6.49 -6.90
C SER A 902 32.84 -7.20 -7.26
N SER A 903 33.11 -7.39 -8.55
CA SER A 903 34.22 -8.21 -9.02
C SER A 903 35.44 -7.39 -9.52
N GLY A 904 35.33 -6.04 -9.54
CA GLY A 904 36.43 -5.16 -9.99
C GLY A 904 36.71 -5.26 -11.50
N ILE A 905 35.82 -5.86 -12.27
CA ILE A 905 35.94 -6.04 -13.72
C ILE A 905 35.38 -4.81 -14.42
N ARG A 906 36.13 -4.18 -15.30
CA ARG A 906 35.63 -3.02 -16.08
C ARG A 906 34.72 -3.47 -17.20
N LEU A 907 33.54 -2.83 -17.30
CA LEU A 907 32.55 -3.06 -18.35
C LEU A 907 32.65 -1.98 -19.45
N SER A 908 32.59 -2.40 -20.70
CA SER A 908 32.30 -1.56 -21.87
C SER A 908 31.02 -2.08 -22.51
N PHE A 909 29.96 -1.27 -22.52
CA PHE A 909 28.67 -1.67 -23.11
C PHE A 909 28.33 -0.76 -24.29
N LYS A 910 27.96 -1.36 -25.43
CA LYS A 910 27.62 -0.63 -26.66
C LYS A 910 26.32 -1.16 -27.23
N VAL A 911 25.44 -0.26 -27.65
CA VAL A 911 24.21 -0.58 -28.38
C VAL A 911 24.26 0.10 -29.75
N THR A 912 24.00 -0.67 -30.79
CA THR A 912 24.02 -0.16 -32.19
C THR A 912 22.80 -0.70 -32.95
N GLY A 913 22.19 0.11 -33.79
CA GLY A 913 21.03 -0.24 -34.61
C GLY A 913 19.92 0.83 -34.58
N LEU A 914 18.76 0.54 -35.15
CA LEU A 914 17.60 1.43 -35.17
C LEU A 914 17.01 1.55 -33.77
N GLN A 915 17.16 2.71 -33.11
CA GLN A 915 16.71 2.95 -31.73
C GLN A 915 15.20 2.67 -31.53
N ALA A 916 14.38 2.89 -32.52
CA ALA A 916 12.94 2.64 -32.49
C ALA A 916 12.54 1.17 -32.75
N TYR A 917 13.51 0.26 -32.93
CA TYR A 917 13.22 -1.14 -33.13
C TYR A 917 12.61 -1.77 -31.86
N LEU A 918 11.40 -2.36 -31.99
CA LEU A 918 10.68 -2.99 -30.89
C LEU A 918 11.09 -4.46 -30.73
N ILE A 919 11.65 -4.79 -29.59
CA ILE A 919 12.04 -6.15 -29.21
C ILE A 919 10.88 -6.84 -28.50
N PRO A 920 10.36 -7.93 -29.04
CA PRO A 920 9.33 -8.73 -28.40
C PRO A 920 9.79 -9.29 -27.05
N SER A 921 8.83 -9.53 -26.15
CA SER A 921 9.11 -10.01 -24.78
C SER A 921 9.93 -11.29 -24.74
N PHE A 922 9.68 -12.25 -25.63
CA PHE A 922 10.42 -13.52 -25.67
C PHE A 922 11.89 -13.35 -26.08
N LEU A 923 12.20 -12.45 -27.05
CA LEU A 923 13.58 -12.13 -27.42
C LEU A 923 14.31 -11.37 -26.31
N ARG A 924 13.62 -10.41 -25.68
CA ARG A 924 14.14 -9.70 -24.53
C ARG A 924 14.50 -10.66 -23.39
N GLN A 925 13.64 -11.62 -23.11
CA GLN A 925 13.88 -12.65 -22.08
C GLN A 925 15.09 -13.53 -22.43
N ALA A 926 15.21 -13.96 -23.68
CA ALA A 926 16.33 -14.73 -24.14
C ALA A 926 17.67 -13.98 -23.99
N LEU A 927 17.70 -12.70 -24.41
CA LEU A 927 18.87 -11.83 -24.28
C LEU A 927 19.30 -11.67 -22.82
N ALA A 928 18.36 -11.32 -21.96
CA ALA A 928 18.67 -11.05 -20.54
C ALA A 928 19.14 -12.30 -19.79
N LEU A 929 18.50 -13.43 -20.02
CA LEU A 929 18.88 -14.68 -19.34
C LEU A 929 20.22 -15.19 -19.87
N THR A 930 20.50 -15.07 -21.17
CA THR A 930 21.78 -15.43 -21.74
C THR A 930 22.89 -14.52 -21.23
N LEU A 931 22.67 -13.20 -21.22
CA LEU A 931 23.66 -12.25 -20.68
C LEU A 931 23.97 -12.55 -19.19
N LYS A 932 22.96 -12.77 -18.36
CA LYS A 932 23.17 -13.11 -16.94
C LYS A 932 24.01 -14.36 -16.76
N GLU A 933 23.78 -15.39 -17.56
CA GLU A 933 24.54 -16.63 -17.47
C GLU A 933 25.99 -16.43 -17.94
N LEU A 934 26.20 -15.64 -19.01
CA LEU A 934 27.55 -15.31 -19.48
C LEU A 934 28.32 -14.51 -18.45
N LEU A 935 27.72 -13.47 -17.87
CA LEU A 935 28.36 -12.65 -16.85
C LEU A 935 28.70 -13.47 -15.59
N ARG A 936 27.80 -14.37 -15.19
CA ARG A 936 28.06 -15.30 -14.09
C ARG A 936 29.27 -16.19 -14.37
N ASN A 937 29.39 -16.70 -15.59
CA ASN A 937 30.52 -17.54 -15.99
C ASN A 937 31.83 -16.74 -16.03
N ILE A 938 31.80 -15.51 -16.49
CA ILE A 938 32.96 -14.61 -16.51
C ILE A 938 33.44 -14.35 -15.07
N VAL A 939 32.57 -13.95 -14.17
CA VAL A 939 32.92 -13.65 -12.78
C VAL A 939 33.48 -14.87 -12.06
N ARG A 940 32.93 -16.06 -12.33
CA ARG A 940 33.34 -17.29 -11.64
C ARG A 940 34.58 -17.97 -12.21
N HIS A 941 34.79 -17.82 -13.51
CA HIS A 941 35.73 -18.70 -14.20
C HIS A 941 36.77 -17.98 -15.06
N SER A 942 36.54 -16.76 -15.53
CA SER A 942 37.40 -16.18 -16.56
C SER A 942 38.65 -15.46 -16.02
N GLN A 943 38.61 -14.96 -14.77
CA GLN A 943 39.64 -14.06 -14.22
C GLN A 943 39.90 -12.81 -15.08
N ALA A 944 38.91 -12.39 -15.84
CA ALA A 944 39.00 -11.23 -16.72
C ALA A 944 39.08 -9.92 -15.91
N LYS A 945 39.76 -8.93 -16.47
CA LYS A 945 39.82 -7.55 -15.95
C LYS A 945 38.95 -6.58 -16.76
N HIS A 946 38.50 -7.01 -17.92
CA HIS A 946 37.68 -6.21 -18.81
C HIS A 946 36.69 -7.08 -19.56
N VAL A 947 35.46 -6.62 -19.64
CA VAL A 947 34.35 -7.25 -20.38
C VAL A 947 33.76 -6.20 -21.32
N GLU A 948 33.60 -6.56 -22.58
CA GLU A 948 32.90 -5.77 -23.58
C GLU A 948 31.62 -6.49 -23.98
N VAL A 949 30.51 -5.78 -23.92
CA VAL A 949 29.19 -6.25 -24.35
C VAL A 949 28.70 -5.36 -25.49
N CYS A 950 28.35 -5.97 -26.59
CA CYS A 950 27.81 -5.27 -27.77
C CYS A 950 26.46 -5.86 -28.13
N LEU A 951 25.41 -5.04 -28.14
CA LEU A 951 24.10 -5.38 -28.66
C LEU A 951 23.90 -4.65 -30.00
N ASN A 952 23.76 -5.40 -31.05
CA ASN A 952 23.61 -4.86 -32.41
C ASN A 952 22.33 -5.40 -33.06
N GLN A 953 21.62 -4.54 -33.79
CA GLN A 953 20.50 -4.90 -34.63
C GLN A 953 20.82 -4.51 -36.08
N GLY A 954 20.93 -5.48 -36.99
CA GLY A 954 21.20 -5.30 -38.40
C GLY A 954 20.92 -6.56 -39.22
N ASP A 955 20.68 -6.45 -40.49
CA ASP A 955 20.47 -7.55 -41.46
C ASP A 955 19.41 -8.59 -41.04
N GLY A 956 18.33 -8.14 -40.37
CA GLY A 956 17.27 -9.03 -39.89
C GLY A 956 17.64 -9.89 -38.68
N HIS A 957 18.75 -9.57 -38.03
CA HIS A 957 19.20 -10.28 -36.83
C HIS A 957 19.44 -9.31 -35.64
N LEU A 958 19.27 -9.84 -34.45
CA LEU A 958 19.65 -9.20 -33.20
C LEU A 958 20.84 -9.96 -32.64
N ILE A 959 21.97 -9.29 -32.53
CA ILE A 959 23.27 -9.91 -32.16
C ILE A 959 23.71 -9.35 -30.79
N LEU A 960 23.86 -10.23 -29.84
CA LEU A 960 24.49 -9.94 -28.54
C LEU A 960 25.85 -10.60 -28.49
N ARG A 961 26.93 -9.80 -28.48
CA ARG A 961 28.31 -10.29 -28.32
C ARG A 961 28.85 -9.90 -26.98
N VAL A 962 29.42 -10.86 -26.26
CA VAL A 962 30.10 -10.68 -24.98
C VAL A 962 31.53 -11.17 -25.12
N SER A 963 32.48 -10.24 -24.89
CA SER A 963 33.91 -10.52 -24.96
C SER A 963 34.56 -10.29 -23.60
N ASP A 964 35.39 -11.19 -23.16
CA ASP A 964 36.22 -11.03 -21.96
C ASP A 964 37.70 -11.28 -22.25
N ASN A 965 38.56 -10.62 -21.48
CA ASN A 965 40.01 -10.76 -21.60
C ASN A 965 40.60 -11.72 -20.56
N GLY A 966 39.87 -12.74 -20.23
CA GLY A 966 40.26 -13.75 -19.22
C GLY A 966 41.18 -14.86 -19.73
N GLN A 967 41.27 -15.91 -18.94
CA GLN A 967 42.20 -17.03 -19.23
C GLN A 967 41.79 -17.90 -20.44
N GLY A 968 40.62 -17.67 -21.00
CA GLY A 968 40.04 -18.52 -22.06
C GLY A 968 39.38 -19.79 -21.48
N LEU A 969 38.67 -20.50 -22.33
CA LEU A 969 37.99 -21.75 -22.00
C LEU A 969 38.23 -22.80 -23.09
N ASP A 970 38.31 -24.05 -22.69
CA ASP A 970 38.27 -25.19 -23.61
C ASP A 970 36.81 -25.44 -24.03
N VAL A 971 36.50 -25.04 -25.27
CA VAL A 971 35.12 -25.02 -25.78
C VAL A 971 34.50 -26.40 -25.89
N GLU A 972 35.28 -27.45 -26.25
CA GLU A 972 34.77 -28.83 -26.33
C GLU A 972 34.46 -29.42 -24.98
N LYS A 973 35.37 -29.23 -24.02
CA LYS A 973 35.15 -29.65 -22.64
C LYS A 973 34.00 -28.91 -21.95
N ALA A 974 33.86 -27.62 -22.20
CA ALA A 974 32.79 -26.79 -21.65
C ALA A 974 31.40 -27.13 -22.24
N ARG A 975 31.35 -27.56 -23.51
CA ARG A 975 30.10 -28.07 -24.14
C ARG A 975 29.66 -29.41 -23.60
N SER A 976 30.61 -30.29 -23.28
CA SER A 976 30.32 -31.67 -22.81
C SER A 976 30.00 -31.75 -21.31
N GLN A 977 30.55 -30.88 -20.47
CA GLN A 977 30.45 -30.95 -19.02
C GLN A 977 29.68 -29.77 -18.38
N GLY A 978 29.44 -28.66 -19.09
CA GLY A 978 28.84 -27.43 -18.54
C GLY A 978 27.33 -27.36 -18.74
N ARG A 979 26.56 -27.57 -17.67
CA ARG A 979 25.10 -27.42 -17.71
C ARG A 979 24.63 -26.03 -18.21
N GLY A 980 25.38 -24.96 -17.90
CA GLY A 980 25.02 -23.59 -18.28
C GLY A 980 25.07 -23.37 -19.80
N LEU A 981 26.14 -23.79 -20.48
CA LEU A 981 26.29 -23.66 -21.93
C LEU A 981 25.26 -24.52 -22.67
N PHE A 982 24.97 -25.70 -22.19
CA PHE A 982 23.94 -26.57 -22.78
C PHE A 982 22.56 -25.93 -22.73
N HIS A 983 22.16 -25.33 -21.60
CA HIS A 983 20.88 -24.65 -21.49
C HIS A 983 20.79 -23.38 -22.34
N MET A 984 21.91 -22.67 -22.51
CA MET A 984 21.96 -21.51 -23.38
C MET A 984 21.80 -21.91 -24.86
N SER A 985 22.56 -22.91 -25.32
CA SER A 985 22.47 -23.40 -26.72
C SER A 985 21.05 -23.85 -27.05
N ARG A 986 20.45 -24.67 -26.20
CA ARG A 986 19.09 -25.15 -26.38
C ARG A 986 18.05 -24.02 -26.46
N ARG A 987 18.14 -23.03 -25.57
CA ARG A 987 17.23 -21.86 -25.59
C ARG A 987 17.36 -21.05 -26.86
N VAL A 988 18.58 -20.92 -27.37
CA VAL A 988 18.87 -20.17 -28.58
C VAL A 988 18.35 -20.93 -29.83
N GLU A 989 18.52 -22.24 -29.86
CA GLU A 989 18.01 -23.14 -30.91
C GLU A 989 16.45 -23.13 -30.94
N GLU A 990 15.78 -23.12 -29.79
CA GLU A 990 14.32 -23.01 -29.68
C GLU A 990 13.78 -21.72 -30.30
N LEU A 991 14.62 -20.70 -30.41
CA LEU A 991 14.30 -19.41 -31.05
C LEU A 991 14.87 -19.29 -32.48
N HIS A 992 15.31 -20.40 -33.09
CA HIS A 992 15.95 -20.44 -34.40
C HIS A 992 17.18 -19.52 -34.54
N GLY A 993 17.88 -19.31 -33.42
CA GLY A 993 19.11 -18.52 -33.33
C GLY A 993 20.36 -19.39 -33.36
N ALA A 994 21.53 -18.76 -33.34
CA ALA A 994 22.82 -19.39 -33.27
C ALA A 994 23.66 -18.84 -32.10
N LEU A 995 24.41 -19.71 -31.43
CA LEU A 995 25.39 -19.37 -30.42
C LEU A 995 26.78 -19.80 -30.85
N ASP A 996 27.65 -18.81 -31.14
CA ASP A 996 29.05 -19.02 -31.51
C ASP A 996 29.98 -18.69 -30.35
N ILE A 997 30.97 -19.54 -30.11
CA ILE A 997 31.93 -19.38 -29.01
C ILE A 997 33.33 -19.55 -29.56
N GLN A 998 34.11 -18.49 -29.46
CA GLN A 998 35.51 -18.45 -29.87
C GLN A 998 36.35 -18.11 -28.64
N SER A 999 37.31 -18.97 -28.27
CA SER A 999 38.11 -18.75 -27.10
C SER A 999 39.56 -19.11 -27.30
N SER A 1000 40.43 -18.24 -26.82
CA SER A 1000 41.86 -18.40 -26.78
C SER A 1000 42.40 -17.81 -25.47
N PRO A 1001 43.57 -18.18 -24.99
CA PRO A 1001 44.16 -17.56 -23.83
C PRO A 1001 44.27 -16.04 -23.99
N GLY A 1002 43.64 -15.30 -23.09
CA GLY A 1002 43.58 -13.83 -23.12
C GLY A 1002 42.34 -13.26 -23.81
N ARG A 1003 41.47 -14.07 -24.40
CA ARG A 1003 40.23 -13.57 -25.01
C ARG A 1003 39.20 -14.67 -25.23
N THR A 1004 37.98 -14.43 -24.73
CA THR A 1004 36.80 -15.25 -25.03
C THR A 1004 35.71 -14.37 -25.64
N ASP A 1005 35.27 -14.73 -26.85
CA ASP A 1005 34.16 -14.05 -27.55
C ASP A 1005 32.97 -15.03 -27.62
N ILE A 1006 31.83 -14.63 -27.16
CA ILE A 1006 30.56 -15.39 -27.25
C ILE A 1006 29.55 -14.51 -27.97
N THR A 1007 29.06 -15.00 -29.09
CA THR A 1007 28.11 -14.28 -29.95
C THR A 1007 26.81 -15.06 -30.05
N LEU A 1008 25.76 -14.39 -29.60
CA LEU A 1008 24.38 -14.85 -29.72
C LEU A 1008 23.72 -14.13 -30.89
N THR A 1009 23.22 -14.87 -31.88
CA THR A 1009 22.48 -14.33 -33.02
C THR A 1009 21.05 -14.83 -32.99
N LEU A 1010 20.08 -13.94 -32.91
CA LEU A 1010 18.65 -14.24 -32.92
C LEU A 1010 17.99 -13.63 -34.14
N PRO A 1011 17.05 -14.33 -34.82
CA PRO A 1011 16.29 -13.75 -35.91
C PRO A 1011 15.38 -12.63 -35.35
N ALA A 1012 15.45 -11.47 -35.96
CA ALA A 1012 14.66 -10.31 -35.64
C ALA A 1012 13.49 -10.22 -36.62
N PRO A 1013 12.24 -10.46 -36.21
CA PRO A 1013 11.10 -10.32 -37.13
C PRO A 1013 11.00 -8.86 -37.59
N CYS A 1014 11.01 -8.63 -38.92
CA CYS A 1014 10.82 -7.32 -39.48
C CYS A 1014 9.40 -6.80 -39.22
N THR A 1015 9.22 -6.08 -38.13
CA THR A 1015 8.04 -5.22 -37.92
C THR A 1015 8.40 -3.80 -38.33
N ALA A 1016 8.52 -3.58 -39.65
CA ALA A 1016 8.44 -2.25 -40.19
C ALA A 1016 7.00 -1.76 -40.09
N ILE A 1017 6.77 -0.78 -39.23
CA ILE A 1017 5.50 -0.06 -39.22
C ILE A 1017 5.43 0.73 -40.52
N SER A 1018 4.64 0.21 -41.47
CA SER A 1018 4.18 1.00 -42.60
C SER A 1018 3.09 1.97 -42.10
N PRO A 1019 3.16 3.26 -42.40
CA PRO A 1019 2.12 4.20 -41.98
C PRO A 1019 0.85 3.94 -42.78
N THR A 1020 -0.12 3.26 -42.20
CA THR A 1020 -1.46 3.18 -42.76
C THR A 1020 -2.15 4.54 -42.61
N LYS A 1021 -2.49 5.13 -43.77
CA LYS A 1021 -3.37 6.30 -43.86
C LYS A 1021 -4.72 6.04 -43.19
N PRO A 1022 -5.35 7.06 -42.62
CA PRO A 1022 -6.70 6.93 -42.10
C PRO A 1022 -7.70 6.80 -43.25
N HIS A 1023 -8.48 5.75 -43.26
CA HIS A 1023 -9.75 5.73 -43.98
C HIS A 1023 -10.84 6.33 -43.12
N VAL A 1024 -11.59 7.23 -43.74
CA VAL A 1024 -12.78 8.02 -43.31
C VAL A 1024 -13.81 7.22 -42.51
#